data_784e3f6b233263f7018cc9cd15f5b123
#
_entry.id   784e3f6b233263f7018cc9cd15f5b123
#
_cell.length_a   1.000
_cell.length_b   1.000
_cell.length_c   1.000
_cell.angle_alpha   90.00
_cell.angle_beta   90.00
_cell.angle_gamma   90.00
#
_symmetry.space_group_name_H-M   'P 1'
#
loop_
_entity.id
_entity.type
_entity.pdbx_description
1 polymer ?
#
loop_
_entity_poly.entity_id
_entity_poly.type
_entity_poly.pdbx_seq_one_letter_code
_entity_poly.pdbx_strand_id
1 'polypeptide(L)'
;MSADPLLQLLTIKHLTLRNRIMLTSHEPAYADDGMPKERYRAYHVERAKAGIALTMTAGSASVSKDSPPAFNNVLAYKDEVVPWLRMLADECHEHGAAVMIQLTHLGRRTRWDKGDWLPSVSSTAKHEPAHRAYPKRAEDWDIERIIRDYADAAERMKAAGLDGLELEAYGHLLDQFWSPLTNELDGDYGGSLDNRLRFSFQVLSAIRERVGPNFLVGIRYVADETLEGGLTRADGLEISRRLKDSGLVDFLNVIRGHIETDAGLTDVIPIQGMPSAPHLDFAGEIRSSTGIATFHASKIQDVATARHAIASGKLDMVGMTRAHMTDPHIVRKILEKREEEIRPCVGANYCLDRIYQGGAAYCIHNPATGRETSMPHVVNKAEQSRRIVVVGAGPAGLEVARVSAERGHKVVVFEAASQPGGQVRLTAQSPRRREMMGVIDWRMAQCEKLGVDFRFNAWAEADTVTAEAPDVAIIATGGMPEMNLLGAGNELAVSAWDIISGDVRPGTNALVFDEAGDHAGLQAAEFIANAGGKVEIMTADRTFAPEVMGMNLVPYMRSLQKKDVTFTVGYRLEGIHRDGNRLVARIGSDYGAPVSEREFDQIVINDGTRPMDTLYFELKPLSRNLGAVDYDALIEGRRQAVVRNAQGAFELYRIGDAVTARNTHAAIYDGLRLGKDL
;
A
#
# COMPACT_ATOMS: atom_id res chain seq x y z
N MET A 1 8.33 -29.73 -18.75
CA MET A 1 8.59 -28.38 -18.23
C MET A 1 7.51 -27.45 -18.77
N SER A 2 6.97 -26.54 -17.97
CA SER A 2 5.96 -25.57 -18.45
C SER A 2 6.54 -24.71 -19.57
N ALA A 3 5.74 -24.41 -20.60
CA ALA A 3 6.12 -23.46 -21.66
C ALA A 3 6.11 -22.00 -21.13
N ASP A 4 5.45 -21.73 -20.00
CA ASP A 4 5.42 -20.41 -19.39
C ASP A 4 6.75 -20.10 -18.69
N PRO A 5 7.46 -19.03 -19.09
CA PRO A 5 8.76 -18.68 -18.50
C PRO A 5 8.69 -18.40 -16.99
N LEU A 6 7.56 -17.94 -16.47
CA LEU A 6 7.37 -17.72 -15.04
C LEU A 6 7.34 -19.02 -14.22
N LEU A 7 6.92 -20.12 -14.84
CA LEU A 7 6.76 -21.42 -14.18
C LEU A 7 7.98 -22.34 -14.36
N GLN A 8 9.08 -21.83 -14.92
CA GLN A 8 10.33 -22.56 -15.04
C GLN A 8 11.06 -22.61 -13.70
N LEU A 9 11.78 -23.70 -13.46
CA LEU A 9 12.63 -23.83 -12.28
C LEU A 9 13.80 -22.83 -12.30
N LEU A 10 14.24 -22.42 -11.11
CA LEU A 10 15.48 -21.67 -10.90
C LEU A 10 16.33 -22.39 -9.86
N THR A 11 17.53 -22.76 -10.21
CA THR A 11 18.48 -23.36 -9.27
C THR A 11 19.59 -22.35 -8.94
N ILE A 12 19.77 -22.07 -7.63
CA ILE A 12 20.87 -21.27 -7.10
C ILE A 12 21.59 -22.17 -6.08
N LYS A 13 22.83 -22.55 -6.39
CA LYS A 13 23.56 -23.56 -5.62
C LYS A 13 22.74 -24.85 -5.45
N HIS A 14 22.41 -25.20 -4.22
CA HIS A 14 21.64 -26.40 -3.88
C HIS A 14 20.13 -26.19 -3.84
N LEU A 15 19.66 -24.93 -3.82
CA LEU A 15 18.24 -24.60 -3.75
C LEU A 15 17.62 -24.54 -5.14
N THR A 16 16.60 -25.35 -5.38
CA THR A 16 15.81 -25.30 -6.60
C THR A 16 14.42 -24.73 -6.30
N LEU A 17 14.16 -23.54 -6.85
CA LEU A 17 12.90 -22.82 -6.75
C LEU A 17 11.95 -23.29 -7.86
N ARG A 18 10.69 -23.55 -7.49
CA ARG A 18 9.66 -24.16 -8.37
C ARG A 18 9.10 -23.26 -9.46
N ASN A 19 9.35 -21.96 -9.38
CA ASN A 19 8.98 -20.95 -10.40
C ASN A 19 9.84 -19.67 -10.21
N ARG A 20 9.59 -18.66 -11.04
CA ARG A 20 10.35 -17.40 -11.10
C ARG A 20 9.69 -16.23 -10.38
N ILE A 21 8.76 -16.50 -9.45
CA ILE A 21 7.97 -15.49 -8.75
C ILE A 21 8.29 -15.51 -7.27
N MET A 22 8.55 -14.32 -6.70
CA MET A 22 8.80 -14.15 -5.28
C MET A 22 7.96 -13.04 -4.65
N LEU A 23 7.70 -13.20 -3.36
CA LEU A 23 7.38 -12.10 -2.47
C LEU A 23 8.71 -11.54 -1.98
N THR A 24 9.10 -10.36 -2.45
CA THR A 24 10.34 -9.72 -2.00
C THR A 24 10.18 -9.20 -0.57
N SER A 25 11.30 -9.05 0.11
CA SER A 25 11.31 -8.41 1.43
C SER A 25 10.57 -7.08 1.43
N HIS A 26 9.77 -6.86 2.43
CA HIS A 26 9.01 -5.63 2.67
C HIS A 26 8.60 -5.59 4.14
N GLU A 27 8.41 -4.39 4.65
CA GLU A 27 7.96 -4.21 6.03
C GLU A 27 6.43 -4.10 6.07
N PRO A 28 5.71 -5.09 6.60
CA PRO A 28 4.27 -5.03 6.75
C PRO A 28 3.83 -4.48 8.12
N ALA A 29 4.77 -4.25 9.05
CA ALA A 29 4.52 -3.87 10.44
C ALA A 29 3.61 -4.87 11.18
N TYR A 30 3.79 -6.18 10.94
CA TYR A 30 3.01 -7.26 11.58
C TYR A 30 3.76 -7.91 12.75
N ALA A 31 5.00 -7.52 13.01
CA ALA A 31 5.72 -8.03 14.17
C ALA A 31 5.02 -7.59 15.47
N ASP A 32 4.97 -8.49 16.43
CA ASP A 32 4.45 -8.25 17.77
C ASP A 32 5.60 -8.38 18.76
N ASP A 33 5.94 -7.27 19.43
CA ASP A 33 7.12 -7.15 20.28
C ASP A 33 8.43 -7.56 19.57
N GLY A 34 8.52 -7.19 18.28
CA GLY A 34 9.65 -7.51 17.42
C GLY A 34 9.73 -8.97 16.96
N MET A 35 8.72 -9.79 17.25
CA MET A 35 8.66 -11.21 16.87
C MET A 35 7.67 -11.43 15.73
N PRO A 36 8.01 -12.26 14.72
CA PRO A 36 7.11 -12.62 13.62
C PRO A 36 6.13 -13.72 14.06
N LYS A 37 5.17 -13.35 14.93
CA LYS A 37 4.19 -14.26 15.51
C LYS A 37 3.15 -14.73 14.49
N GLU A 38 2.01 -15.25 14.95
CA GLU A 38 1.01 -15.94 14.13
C GLU A 38 0.50 -15.13 12.94
N ARG A 39 0.17 -13.85 13.13
CA ARG A 39 -0.26 -12.95 12.05
C ARG A 39 0.78 -12.87 10.93
N TYR A 40 2.05 -12.71 11.31
CA TYR A 40 3.17 -12.63 10.38
C TYR A 40 3.33 -13.93 9.60
N ARG A 41 3.30 -15.07 10.32
CA ARG A 41 3.38 -16.39 9.73
C ARG A 41 2.24 -16.67 8.77
N ALA A 42 0.97 -16.45 9.16
CA ALA A 42 -0.21 -16.67 8.32
C ALA A 42 -0.14 -15.90 7.00
N TYR A 43 0.37 -14.67 7.03
CA TYR A 43 0.58 -13.85 5.83
C TYR A 43 1.51 -14.53 4.81
N HIS A 44 2.65 -15.08 5.22
CA HIS A 44 3.60 -15.74 4.32
C HIS A 44 3.10 -17.12 3.88
N VAL A 45 2.54 -17.87 4.80
CA VAL A 45 2.01 -19.22 4.56
C VAL A 45 0.88 -19.23 3.53
N GLU A 46 0.01 -18.23 3.53
CA GLU A 46 -1.07 -18.13 2.53
C GLU A 46 -0.52 -18.06 1.09
N ARG A 47 0.59 -17.37 0.88
CA ARG A 47 1.26 -17.29 -0.42
C ARG A 47 2.00 -18.58 -0.76
N ALA A 48 2.58 -19.24 0.22
CA ALA A 48 3.21 -20.54 0.06
C ALA A 48 2.18 -21.60 -0.38
N LYS A 49 1.01 -21.67 0.28
CA LYS A 49 -0.14 -22.51 -0.09
C LYS A 49 -0.59 -22.27 -1.54
N ALA A 50 -0.46 -21.04 -2.01
CA ALA A 50 -0.83 -20.64 -3.36
C ALA A 50 0.23 -20.88 -4.43
N GLY A 51 1.40 -21.40 -4.07
CA GLY A 51 2.37 -21.86 -5.05
C GLY A 51 3.56 -20.92 -5.28
N ILE A 52 3.74 -19.85 -4.52
CA ILE A 52 4.93 -18.98 -4.67
C ILE A 52 6.22 -19.76 -4.44
N ALA A 53 7.28 -19.45 -5.20
CA ALA A 53 8.55 -20.16 -5.08
C ALA A 53 9.38 -19.72 -3.89
N LEU A 54 9.40 -18.42 -3.63
CA LEU A 54 10.21 -17.79 -2.59
C LEU A 54 9.40 -16.72 -1.88
N THR A 55 9.39 -16.76 -0.56
CA THR A 55 8.91 -15.65 0.27
C THR A 55 10.06 -15.10 1.10
N MET A 56 10.30 -13.79 0.99
CA MET A 56 11.26 -13.10 1.83
C MET A 56 10.53 -12.37 2.96
N THR A 57 10.88 -12.71 4.18
CA THR A 57 10.34 -12.09 5.38
C THR A 57 11.11 -10.80 5.70
N ALA A 58 10.51 -9.94 6.48
CA ALA A 58 10.97 -8.64 6.91
C ALA A 58 11.42 -7.72 5.76
N GLY A 59 11.09 -6.49 5.88
CA GLY A 59 11.78 -5.42 5.22
C GLY A 59 12.53 -4.73 6.33
N SER A 60 13.85 -4.97 6.45
CA SER A 60 14.67 -4.39 7.51
C SER A 60 14.57 -5.09 8.89
N ALA A 61 14.82 -6.42 8.98
CA ALA A 61 15.01 -7.04 10.29
C ALA A 61 16.26 -6.48 10.97
N SER A 62 16.09 -5.87 12.15
CA SER A 62 17.18 -5.19 12.86
C SER A 62 18.18 -6.18 13.42
N VAL A 63 19.46 -6.02 13.07
CA VAL A 63 20.56 -6.89 13.52
C VAL A 63 21.22 -6.42 14.81
N SER A 64 20.97 -5.18 15.25
CA SER A 64 21.65 -4.55 16.38
C SER A 64 20.71 -3.69 17.20
N LYS A 65 20.98 -3.52 18.50
CA LYS A 65 20.17 -2.72 19.43
C LYS A 65 20.15 -1.24 19.10
N ASP A 66 21.21 -0.70 18.51
CA ASP A 66 21.33 0.68 18.06
C ASP A 66 20.80 0.91 16.64
N SER A 67 20.08 -0.07 16.12
CA SER A 67 19.23 0.02 14.94
C SER A 67 17.75 -0.08 15.35
N PRO A 68 17.19 0.95 16.03
CA PRO A 68 15.82 0.89 16.54
C PRO A 68 14.80 0.72 15.41
N PRO A 69 13.74 -0.07 15.65
CA PRO A 69 12.75 -0.36 14.61
C PRO A 69 11.93 0.89 14.26
N ALA A 70 12.03 1.36 13.02
CA ALA A 70 11.26 2.50 12.53
C ALA A 70 9.78 2.15 12.31
N PHE A 71 9.48 0.90 11.92
CA PHE A 71 8.17 0.44 11.45
C PHE A 71 7.71 -0.86 12.12
N ASN A 72 8.00 -1.05 13.39
CA ASN A 72 7.70 -2.31 14.09
C ASN A 72 8.39 -3.52 13.44
N ASN A 73 9.68 -3.35 13.12
CA ASN A 73 10.50 -4.34 12.44
C ASN A 73 10.77 -5.60 13.32
N VAL A 74 11.07 -6.71 12.66
CA VAL A 74 11.56 -7.92 13.33
C VAL A 74 12.93 -7.64 13.95
N LEU A 75 13.14 -8.09 15.21
CA LEU A 75 14.38 -7.90 15.96
C LEU A 75 15.28 -9.13 15.84
N ALA A 76 16.07 -9.21 14.77
CA ALA A 76 16.94 -10.34 14.46
C ALA A 76 18.14 -10.49 15.43
N TYR A 77 18.41 -9.49 16.27
CA TYR A 77 19.44 -9.56 17.31
C TYR A 77 19.00 -10.31 18.58
N LYS A 78 17.72 -10.69 18.69
CA LYS A 78 17.16 -11.45 19.82
C LYS A 78 17.09 -12.94 19.50
N ASP A 79 17.49 -13.80 20.45
CA ASP A 79 17.43 -15.26 20.27
C ASP A 79 15.98 -15.78 20.18
N GLU A 80 15.05 -15.08 20.80
CA GLU A 80 13.62 -15.40 20.80
C GLU A 80 12.99 -15.38 19.39
N VAL A 81 13.65 -14.77 18.41
CA VAL A 81 13.19 -14.76 17.01
C VAL A 81 13.26 -16.15 16.37
N VAL A 82 14.21 -16.99 16.81
CA VAL A 82 14.52 -18.29 16.19
C VAL A 82 13.32 -19.26 16.19
N PRO A 83 12.64 -19.53 17.31
CA PRO A 83 11.47 -20.42 17.28
C PRO A 83 10.32 -19.89 16.42
N TRP A 84 10.09 -18.59 16.38
CA TRP A 84 9.03 -18.01 15.54
C TRP A 84 9.33 -18.13 14.06
N LEU A 85 10.56 -17.84 13.64
CA LEU A 85 10.98 -18.00 12.25
C LEU A 85 11.02 -19.46 11.84
N ARG A 86 11.38 -20.38 12.73
CA ARG A 86 11.33 -21.83 12.45
C ARG A 86 9.92 -22.29 12.13
N MET A 87 8.94 -21.94 12.96
CA MET A 87 7.54 -22.27 12.67
C MET A 87 7.06 -21.71 11.32
N LEU A 88 7.50 -20.50 10.97
CA LEU A 88 7.17 -19.90 9.68
C LEU A 88 7.84 -20.66 8.52
N ALA A 89 9.13 -20.97 8.66
CA ALA A 89 9.89 -21.71 7.65
C ALA A 89 9.32 -23.11 7.42
N ASP A 90 9.10 -23.87 8.50
CA ASP A 90 8.57 -25.23 8.43
C ASP A 90 7.22 -25.26 7.71
N GLU A 91 6.28 -24.39 8.08
CA GLU A 91 4.94 -24.34 7.45
C GLU A 91 5.00 -23.88 5.98
N CYS A 92 5.90 -22.95 5.62
CA CYS A 92 6.10 -22.57 4.22
C CYS A 92 6.76 -23.71 3.41
N HIS A 93 7.72 -24.42 3.99
CA HIS A 93 8.38 -25.58 3.37
C HIS A 93 7.41 -26.74 3.12
N GLU A 94 6.47 -27.02 4.04
CA GLU A 94 5.40 -28.00 3.83
C GLU A 94 4.60 -27.73 2.55
N HIS A 95 4.50 -26.45 2.16
CA HIS A 95 3.86 -26.01 0.94
C HIS A 95 4.83 -25.81 -0.24
N GLY A 96 6.13 -26.17 -0.08
CA GLY A 96 7.15 -26.13 -1.13
C GLY A 96 7.62 -24.73 -1.53
N ALA A 97 7.48 -23.75 -0.66
CA ALA A 97 8.05 -22.42 -0.82
C ALA A 97 9.33 -22.26 -0.02
N ALA A 98 10.40 -21.74 -0.63
CA ALA A 98 11.60 -21.34 0.09
C ALA A 98 11.34 -20.07 0.92
N VAL A 99 12.09 -19.93 2.03
CA VAL A 99 11.95 -18.79 2.95
C VAL A 99 13.32 -18.14 3.18
N MET A 100 13.39 -16.85 2.93
CA MET A 100 14.55 -16.01 3.24
C MET A 100 14.11 -14.81 4.08
N ILE A 101 15.08 -14.09 4.65
CA ILE A 101 14.88 -12.89 5.46
C ILE A 101 15.81 -11.77 5.02
N GLN A 102 15.37 -10.52 5.14
CA GLN A 102 16.26 -9.38 4.94
C GLN A 102 16.80 -8.87 6.26
N LEU A 103 18.12 -8.80 6.39
CA LEU A 103 18.84 -8.30 7.55
C LEU A 103 19.36 -6.89 7.31
N THR A 104 19.19 -6.03 8.31
CA THR A 104 19.49 -4.61 8.18
C THR A 104 19.99 -4.00 9.48
N HIS A 105 20.96 -3.11 9.39
CA HIS A 105 21.16 -2.04 10.33
C HIS A 105 20.67 -0.76 9.67
N LEU A 106 19.64 -0.11 10.23
CA LEU A 106 18.95 1.03 9.60
C LEU A 106 19.87 2.26 9.46
N GLY A 107 20.96 2.31 10.20
CA GLY A 107 21.88 3.43 10.15
C GLY A 107 21.22 4.73 10.61
N ARG A 108 21.39 5.80 9.84
CA ARG A 108 20.74 7.10 10.11
C ARG A 108 19.24 7.11 9.81
N ARG A 109 18.73 6.11 9.01
CA ARG A 109 17.34 6.06 8.58
C ARG A 109 16.46 5.35 9.61
N THR A 110 16.41 5.90 10.80
CA THR A 110 15.63 5.36 11.92
C THR A 110 15.12 6.48 12.82
N ARG A 111 14.23 6.11 13.73
CA ARG A 111 13.69 7.02 14.75
C ARG A 111 14.49 6.87 16.04
N TRP A 112 15.05 7.95 16.54
CA TRP A 112 15.80 8.02 17.79
C TRP A 112 14.92 7.79 19.04
N ASP A 113 13.60 7.96 18.92
CA ASP A 113 12.60 7.84 19.99
C ASP A 113 11.96 6.43 20.08
N LYS A 114 12.65 5.41 19.57
CA LYS A 114 12.21 4.01 19.59
C LYS A 114 13.23 3.10 20.29
N GLY A 115 12.78 1.92 20.67
CA GLY A 115 13.61 0.94 21.40
C GLY A 115 14.18 1.53 22.70
N ASP A 116 15.46 1.29 22.95
CA ASP A 116 16.15 1.74 24.17
C ASP A 116 16.74 3.17 24.05
N TRP A 117 16.32 3.94 23.04
CA TRP A 117 16.76 5.32 22.79
C TRP A 117 18.28 5.46 22.56
N LEU A 118 18.89 4.42 22.01
CA LEU A 118 20.32 4.47 21.67
C LEU A 118 20.55 5.42 20.48
N PRO A 119 21.72 6.08 20.43
CA PRO A 119 22.06 6.93 19.29
C PRO A 119 22.16 6.10 18.01
N SER A 120 21.52 6.56 16.94
CA SER A 120 21.71 5.98 15.61
C SER A 120 23.14 6.22 15.12
N VAL A 121 23.69 5.29 14.35
CA VAL A 121 25.05 5.31 13.82
C VAL A 121 25.02 5.36 12.31
N SER A 122 25.92 6.12 11.69
CA SER A 122 26.17 6.13 10.25
C SER A 122 27.65 6.33 9.96
N SER A 123 28.05 6.26 8.68
CA SER A 123 29.43 6.58 8.27
C SER A 123 29.86 7.96 8.76
N THR A 124 29.04 8.97 8.61
CA THR A 124 29.27 10.34 9.10
C THR A 124 28.01 10.96 9.69
N ALA A 125 28.15 12.07 10.42
CA ALA A 125 27.04 12.75 11.09
C ALA A 125 26.22 13.64 10.12
N LYS A 126 25.75 13.05 9.02
CA LYS A 126 24.89 13.74 8.05
C LYS A 126 23.41 13.62 8.39
N HIS A 127 22.70 14.74 8.29
CA HIS A 127 21.26 14.80 8.48
C HIS A 127 20.50 13.79 7.57
N GLU A 128 19.55 13.06 8.15
CA GLU A 128 18.63 12.20 7.42
C GLU A 128 17.27 12.92 7.30
N PRO A 129 16.84 13.27 6.08
CA PRO A 129 15.68 14.17 5.93
C PRO A 129 14.32 13.53 6.25
N ALA A 130 14.15 12.22 6.09
CA ALA A 130 12.85 11.57 6.30
C ALA A 130 12.47 11.46 7.78
N HIS A 131 13.43 11.09 8.65
CA HIS A 131 13.23 10.99 10.10
C HIS A 131 13.84 12.15 10.88
N ARG A 132 14.53 13.08 10.18
CA ARG A 132 15.15 14.30 10.73
C ARG A 132 16.20 14.00 11.82
N ALA A 133 16.92 12.88 11.65
CA ALA A 133 17.94 12.46 12.59
C ALA A 133 19.35 12.96 12.17
N TYR A 134 20.20 13.24 13.17
CA TYR A 134 21.63 13.34 13.00
C TYR A 134 22.26 12.13 13.69
N PRO A 135 22.86 11.18 12.95
CA PRO A 135 23.48 10.03 13.53
C PRO A 135 24.82 10.35 14.19
N LYS A 136 25.25 9.49 15.09
CA LYS A 136 26.64 9.42 15.53
C LYS A 136 27.51 8.95 14.34
N ARG A 137 28.70 9.56 14.14
CA ARG A 137 29.73 9.03 13.26
C ARG A 137 30.24 7.69 13.82
N ALA A 138 30.30 6.65 12.97
CA ALA A 138 30.83 5.36 13.35
C ALA A 138 32.29 5.44 13.75
N GLU A 139 32.64 4.81 14.86
CA GLU A 139 34.00 4.59 15.35
C GLU A 139 34.41 3.13 15.11
N ASP A 140 35.68 2.81 15.21
CA ASP A 140 36.19 1.45 14.93
C ASP A 140 35.46 0.38 15.74
N TRP A 141 35.22 0.63 17.02
CA TRP A 141 34.50 -0.29 17.90
C TRP A 141 33.00 -0.47 17.52
N ASP A 142 32.35 0.55 16.93
CA ASP A 142 31.00 0.41 16.37
C ASP A 142 31.04 -0.53 15.16
N ILE A 143 31.99 -0.31 14.25
CA ILE A 143 32.17 -1.09 13.03
C ILE A 143 32.42 -2.56 13.39
N GLU A 144 33.36 -2.83 14.30
CA GLU A 144 33.68 -4.21 14.76
C GLU A 144 32.48 -4.89 15.41
N ARG A 145 31.73 -4.15 16.25
CA ARG A 145 30.52 -4.66 16.89
C ARG A 145 29.44 -4.98 15.88
N ILE A 146 29.14 -4.06 14.96
CA ILE A 146 28.07 -4.23 13.97
C ILE A 146 28.39 -5.39 13.01
N ILE A 147 29.66 -5.59 12.64
CA ILE A 147 30.06 -6.77 11.85
C ILE A 147 29.68 -8.06 12.59
N ARG A 148 29.97 -8.15 13.91
CA ARG A 148 29.59 -9.32 14.75
C ARG A 148 28.06 -9.45 14.82
N ASP A 149 27.33 -8.35 15.03
CA ASP A 149 25.88 -8.35 15.13
C ASP A 149 25.21 -8.92 13.86
N TYR A 150 25.71 -8.57 12.67
CA TYR A 150 25.27 -9.15 11.40
C TYR A 150 25.55 -10.66 11.31
N ALA A 151 26.75 -11.09 11.71
CA ALA A 151 27.14 -12.49 11.69
C ALA A 151 26.30 -13.33 12.66
N ASP A 152 26.07 -12.82 13.87
CA ASP A 152 25.25 -13.47 14.90
C ASP A 152 23.76 -13.53 14.49
N ALA A 153 23.25 -12.48 13.86
CA ALA A 153 21.90 -12.51 13.29
C ALA A 153 21.79 -13.56 12.17
N ALA A 154 22.76 -13.62 11.26
CA ALA A 154 22.79 -14.62 10.19
C ALA A 154 22.83 -16.07 10.73
N GLU A 155 23.58 -16.32 11.79
CA GLU A 155 23.61 -17.62 12.48
C GLU A 155 22.24 -18.00 13.04
N ARG A 156 21.52 -17.05 13.67
CA ARG A 156 20.12 -17.25 14.12
C ARG A 156 19.18 -17.60 12.97
N MET A 157 19.33 -16.95 11.82
CA MET A 157 18.49 -17.24 10.63
C MET A 157 18.72 -18.66 10.12
N LYS A 158 19.98 -19.08 10.05
CA LYS A 158 20.34 -20.47 9.72
C LYS A 158 19.81 -21.46 10.76
N ALA A 159 19.94 -21.16 12.05
CA ALA A 159 19.40 -21.97 13.12
C ALA A 159 17.88 -22.08 13.10
N ALA A 160 17.19 -21.07 12.60
CA ALA A 160 15.75 -21.08 12.39
C ALA A 160 15.30 -21.93 11.17
N GLY A 161 16.23 -22.46 10.37
CA GLY A 161 15.90 -23.32 9.23
C GLY A 161 15.52 -22.53 7.97
N LEU A 162 15.88 -21.26 7.86
CA LEU A 162 15.69 -20.49 6.63
C LEU A 162 16.65 -20.99 5.53
N ASP A 163 16.27 -20.79 4.26
CA ASP A 163 17.06 -21.17 3.08
C ASP A 163 18.17 -20.17 2.77
N GLY A 164 18.05 -18.94 3.27
CA GLY A 164 19.02 -17.89 3.03
C GLY A 164 18.63 -16.54 3.66
N LEU A 165 19.46 -15.55 3.37
CA LEU A 165 19.21 -14.16 3.74
C LEU A 165 19.56 -13.20 2.61
N GLU A 166 19.03 -11.99 2.71
CA GLU A 166 19.36 -10.84 1.88
C GLU A 166 19.87 -9.72 2.79
N LEU A 167 21.00 -9.10 2.47
CA LEU A 167 21.40 -7.86 3.14
C LEU A 167 20.73 -6.67 2.47
N GLU A 168 20.42 -5.65 3.25
CA GLU A 168 19.86 -4.39 2.73
C GLU A 168 20.94 -3.31 2.68
N ALA A 169 21.26 -2.86 1.46
CA ALA A 169 22.15 -1.76 1.17
C ALA A 169 21.41 -0.74 0.26
N TYR A 170 20.34 -0.15 0.82
CA TYR A 170 19.42 0.69 0.10
C TYR A 170 18.82 1.75 1.06
N GLY A 171 19.57 2.84 1.23
CA GLY A 171 19.28 3.94 2.15
C GLY A 171 19.57 3.61 3.62
N HIS A 172 20.26 2.51 3.91
CA HIS A 172 20.58 2.01 5.25
C HIS A 172 22.09 1.95 5.50
N LEU A 173 22.55 1.41 6.64
CA LEU A 173 23.92 1.58 7.07
C LEU A 173 24.96 1.13 6.04
N LEU A 174 24.76 0.01 5.35
CA LEU A 174 25.76 -0.51 4.41
C LEU A 174 26.05 0.46 3.27
N ASP A 175 25.02 0.94 2.59
CA ASP A 175 25.17 1.89 1.46
C ASP A 175 25.40 3.34 1.93
N GLN A 176 25.15 3.66 3.19
CA GLN A 176 25.61 4.92 3.79
C GLN A 176 27.13 5.02 3.85
N PHE A 177 27.84 3.89 3.86
CA PHE A 177 29.30 3.86 3.66
C PHE A 177 29.69 3.95 2.18
N TRP A 178 28.83 3.51 1.24
CA TRP A 178 29.15 3.50 -0.19
C TRP A 178 29.03 4.87 -0.86
N SER A 179 27.97 5.60 -0.51
CA SER A 179 27.64 6.87 -1.15
C SER A 179 28.59 8.00 -0.74
N PRO A 180 29.16 8.73 -1.69
CA PRO A 180 29.94 9.93 -1.40
C PRO A 180 29.14 11.03 -0.70
N LEU A 181 27.80 11.02 -0.86
CA LEU A 181 26.91 11.99 -0.21
C LEU A 181 26.80 11.78 1.31
N THR A 182 26.97 10.56 1.77
CA THR A 182 26.80 10.20 3.18
C THR A 182 28.11 9.84 3.87
N ASN A 183 29.15 9.47 3.12
CA ASN A 183 30.44 9.06 3.64
C ASN A 183 31.54 10.10 3.36
N GLU A 184 31.87 10.88 4.37
CA GLU A 184 32.96 11.86 4.33
C GLU A 184 34.18 11.38 5.18
N LEU A 185 34.27 10.05 5.42
CA LEU A 185 35.41 9.48 6.13
C LEU A 185 36.66 9.56 5.25
N ASP A 186 37.78 9.74 5.91
CA ASP A 186 39.11 9.50 5.37
C ASP A 186 39.61 8.12 5.84
N GLY A 187 40.65 7.59 5.18
CA GLY A 187 41.30 6.35 5.59
C GLY A 187 40.55 5.10 5.15
N ASP A 188 40.51 4.08 6.02
CA ASP A 188 40.14 2.70 5.65
C ASP A 188 38.70 2.50 5.23
N TYR A 189 37.77 3.38 5.60
CA TYR A 189 36.34 3.27 5.31
C TYR A 189 35.81 4.42 4.46
N GLY A 190 36.69 5.26 3.88
CA GLY A 190 36.27 6.43 3.11
C GLY A 190 37.17 6.75 1.91
N GLY A 191 36.86 7.81 1.18
CA GLY A 191 37.58 8.22 -0.01
C GLY A 191 37.33 7.31 -1.21
N SER A 192 38.24 6.38 -1.51
CA SER A 192 38.11 5.50 -2.67
C SER A 192 36.92 4.52 -2.57
N LEU A 193 36.42 4.07 -3.72
CA LEU A 193 35.35 3.05 -3.75
C LEU A 193 35.73 1.78 -2.98
N ASP A 194 37.00 1.35 -3.06
CA ASP A 194 37.50 0.18 -2.30
C ASP A 194 37.31 0.35 -0.79
N ASN A 195 37.66 1.50 -0.28
CA ASN A 195 37.53 1.79 1.14
C ASN A 195 36.08 1.94 1.57
N ARG A 196 35.25 2.63 0.74
CA ARG A 196 33.82 2.78 1.02
C ARG A 196 33.07 1.44 1.05
N LEU A 197 33.50 0.45 0.26
CA LEU A 197 32.92 -0.90 0.24
C LEU A 197 33.47 -1.81 1.32
N ARG A 198 34.60 -1.49 1.94
CA ARG A 198 35.32 -2.37 2.91
C ARG A 198 34.43 -2.87 4.02
N PHE A 199 33.67 -2.01 4.66
CA PHE A 199 32.75 -2.39 5.74
C PHE A 199 31.75 -3.49 5.29
N SER A 200 31.14 -3.34 4.14
CA SER A 200 30.17 -4.32 3.62
C SER A 200 30.81 -5.65 3.26
N PHE A 201 32.04 -5.64 2.72
CA PHE A 201 32.76 -6.89 2.46
C PHE A 201 33.19 -7.59 3.74
N GLN A 202 33.54 -6.86 4.80
CA GLN A 202 33.80 -7.44 6.12
C GLN A 202 32.54 -8.08 6.72
N VAL A 203 31.37 -7.42 6.62
CA VAL A 203 30.07 -7.96 7.02
C VAL A 203 29.77 -9.26 6.24
N LEU A 204 29.89 -9.24 4.91
CA LEU A 204 29.63 -10.40 4.07
C LEU A 204 30.57 -11.57 4.40
N SER A 205 31.87 -11.30 4.64
CA SER A 205 32.85 -12.32 5.04
C SER A 205 32.51 -12.94 6.38
N ALA A 206 32.19 -12.12 7.39
CA ALA A 206 31.83 -12.60 8.74
C ALA A 206 30.54 -13.44 8.71
N ILE A 207 29.53 -13.02 7.91
CA ILE A 207 28.31 -13.81 7.68
C ILE A 207 28.69 -15.16 7.06
N ARG A 208 29.50 -15.16 5.98
CA ARG A 208 29.84 -16.39 5.26
C ARG A 208 30.61 -17.37 6.15
N GLU A 209 31.50 -16.90 7.03
CA GLU A 209 32.19 -17.72 8.03
C GLU A 209 31.20 -18.42 8.97
N ARG A 210 30.16 -17.73 9.45
CA ARG A 210 29.16 -18.29 10.38
C ARG A 210 28.17 -19.25 9.69
N VAL A 211 27.66 -18.89 8.48
CA VAL A 211 26.62 -19.68 7.83
C VAL A 211 27.17 -20.75 6.89
N GLY A 212 28.46 -20.68 6.51
CA GLY A 212 29.10 -21.61 5.61
C GLY A 212 28.70 -21.44 4.13
N PRO A 213 29.23 -22.28 3.21
CA PRO A 213 29.10 -22.08 1.77
C PRO A 213 27.71 -22.38 1.22
N ASN A 214 26.93 -23.22 1.87
CA ASN A 214 25.65 -23.71 1.33
C ASN A 214 24.46 -22.83 1.67
N PHE A 215 24.51 -22.00 2.72
CA PHE A 215 23.42 -21.08 3.03
C PHE A 215 23.41 -19.93 2.02
N LEU A 216 22.25 -19.59 1.44
CA LEU A 216 22.18 -18.54 0.44
C LEU A 216 22.33 -17.15 1.07
N VAL A 217 23.18 -16.33 0.48
CA VAL A 217 23.39 -14.93 0.88
C VAL A 217 23.24 -14.05 -0.35
N GLY A 218 22.30 -13.13 -0.31
CA GLY A 218 22.13 -12.12 -1.34
C GLY A 218 22.27 -10.70 -0.80
N ILE A 219 22.18 -9.74 -1.68
CA ILE A 219 22.19 -8.33 -1.32
C ILE A 219 21.19 -7.56 -2.16
N ARG A 220 20.33 -6.79 -1.49
CA ARG A 220 19.47 -5.79 -2.10
C ARG A 220 20.15 -4.45 -1.96
N TYR A 221 20.49 -3.83 -3.08
CA TYR A 221 21.35 -2.65 -3.06
C TYR A 221 20.95 -1.63 -4.11
N VAL A 222 21.28 -0.38 -3.80
CA VAL A 222 21.14 0.72 -4.75
C VAL A 222 22.33 0.72 -5.72
N ALA A 223 22.04 0.56 -7.01
CA ALA A 223 23.05 0.55 -8.06
C ALA A 223 23.12 1.87 -8.87
N ASP A 224 22.26 2.82 -8.57
CA ASP A 224 22.26 4.19 -9.10
C ASP A 224 21.35 5.02 -8.19
N GLU A 225 21.90 5.95 -7.44
CA GLU A 225 21.12 6.80 -6.52
C GLU A 225 20.26 7.83 -7.23
N THR A 226 20.56 8.13 -8.49
CA THR A 226 19.90 9.21 -9.26
C THR A 226 19.97 10.58 -8.56
N LEU A 227 21.04 10.81 -7.78
CA LEU A 227 21.36 12.03 -7.08
C LEU A 227 22.68 12.60 -7.58
N GLU A 228 22.74 13.91 -7.74
CA GLU A 228 24.00 14.60 -8.07
C GLU A 228 25.02 14.40 -6.95
N GLY A 229 26.21 13.94 -7.29
CA GLY A 229 27.28 13.61 -6.35
C GLY A 229 27.11 12.29 -5.60
N GLY A 230 26.02 11.57 -5.83
CA GLY A 230 25.79 10.21 -5.28
C GLY A 230 26.39 9.10 -6.13
N LEU A 231 26.02 7.86 -5.80
CA LEU A 231 26.40 6.68 -6.59
C LEU A 231 25.78 6.77 -7.99
N THR A 232 26.65 6.70 -8.99
CA THR A 232 26.24 6.72 -10.40
C THR A 232 25.96 5.29 -10.91
N ARG A 233 25.33 5.20 -12.10
CA ARG A 233 25.16 3.92 -12.82
C ARG A 233 26.50 3.19 -13.05
N ALA A 234 27.59 3.94 -13.30
CA ALA A 234 28.92 3.34 -13.50
C ALA A 234 29.46 2.75 -12.20
N ASP A 235 29.27 3.44 -11.06
CA ASP A 235 29.61 2.90 -9.75
C ASP A 235 28.80 1.65 -9.43
N GLY A 236 27.50 1.65 -9.72
CA GLY A 236 26.64 0.49 -9.49
C GLY A 236 27.04 -0.74 -10.29
N LEU A 237 27.43 -0.58 -11.56
CA LEU A 237 27.97 -1.67 -12.37
C LEU A 237 29.28 -2.21 -11.80
N GLU A 238 30.17 -1.34 -11.35
CA GLU A 238 31.45 -1.74 -10.74
C GLU A 238 31.22 -2.45 -9.39
N ILE A 239 30.34 -1.93 -8.54
CA ILE A 239 29.94 -2.57 -7.27
C ILE A 239 29.37 -3.97 -7.55
N SER A 240 28.51 -4.11 -8.56
CA SER A 240 27.90 -5.38 -8.95
C SER A 240 28.95 -6.43 -9.35
N ARG A 241 29.97 -6.03 -10.13
CA ARG A 241 31.09 -6.91 -10.50
C ARG A 241 31.90 -7.34 -9.31
N ARG A 242 32.24 -6.40 -8.39
CA ARG A 242 33.00 -6.70 -7.17
C ARG A 242 32.23 -7.63 -6.26
N LEU A 243 30.93 -7.42 -6.07
CA LEU A 243 30.08 -8.32 -5.30
C LEU A 243 30.10 -9.74 -5.90
N LYS A 244 29.92 -9.86 -7.21
CA LYS A 244 29.98 -11.16 -7.92
C LYS A 244 31.37 -11.80 -7.79
N ASP A 245 32.45 -11.04 -8.03
CA ASP A 245 33.82 -11.55 -8.06
C ASP A 245 34.33 -11.95 -6.66
N SER A 246 33.76 -11.39 -5.60
CA SER A 246 34.06 -11.76 -4.21
C SER A 246 33.66 -13.22 -3.87
N GLY A 247 32.67 -13.78 -4.57
CA GLY A 247 32.09 -15.08 -4.26
C GLY A 247 31.32 -15.13 -2.93
N LEU A 248 31.11 -13.98 -2.29
CA LEU A 248 30.42 -13.88 -0.99
C LEU A 248 28.89 -13.84 -1.12
N VAL A 249 28.39 -13.41 -2.29
CA VAL A 249 26.94 -13.31 -2.58
C VAL A 249 26.53 -14.30 -3.66
N ASP A 250 25.30 -14.77 -3.58
CA ASP A 250 24.72 -15.78 -4.47
C ASP A 250 23.67 -15.18 -5.43
N PHE A 251 23.11 -14.02 -5.08
CA PHE A 251 22.20 -13.26 -5.95
C PHE A 251 22.24 -11.77 -5.62
N LEU A 252 21.84 -10.98 -6.61
CA LEU A 252 21.68 -9.53 -6.52
C LEU A 252 20.20 -9.17 -6.63
N ASN A 253 19.71 -8.29 -5.76
CA ASN A 253 18.38 -7.69 -5.85
C ASN A 253 18.55 -6.19 -6.11
N VAL A 254 18.32 -5.76 -7.35
CA VAL A 254 18.75 -4.45 -7.85
C VAL A 254 17.72 -3.37 -7.56
N ILE A 255 18.17 -2.24 -7.01
CA ILE A 255 17.38 -1.03 -6.81
C ILE A 255 18.01 0.13 -7.60
N ARG A 256 17.16 1.04 -8.09
CA ARG A 256 17.55 2.30 -8.69
C ARG A 256 16.79 3.46 -8.05
N GLY A 257 17.50 4.50 -7.69
CA GLY A 257 16.97 5.69 -7.01
C GLY A 257 17.31 5.72 -5.52
N HIS A 258 16.82 6.72 -4.83
CA HIS A 258 17.07 6.95 -3.40
C HIS A 258 15.77 7.03 -2.60
N ILE A 259 15.87 6.94 -1.27
CA ILE A 259 14.71 6.97 -0.36
C ILE A 259 14.75 8.14 0.63
N GLU A 260 15.60 9.13 0.41
CA GLU A 260 15.78 10.26 1.34
C GLU A 260 14.60 11.21 1.39
N THR A 261 13.81 11.27 0.32
CA THR A 261 12.62 12.13 0.22
C THR A 261 11.43 11.34 -0.31
N ASP A 262 10.21 11.83 -0.06
CA ASP A 262 9.00 11.25 -0.62
C ASP A 262 9.05 11.17 -2.16
N ALA A 263 9.66 12.18 -2.81
CA ALA A 263 9.84 12.20 -4.25
C ALA A 263 10.75 11.07 -4.73
N GLY A 264 11.92 10.89 -4.09
CA GLY A 264 12.83 9.79 -4.41
C GLY A 264 12.21 8.43 -4.13
N LEU A 265 11.58 8.26 -2.97
CA LEU A 265 10.88 7.03 -2.60
C LEU A 265 9.77 6.66 -3.61
N THR A 266 9.05 7.67 -4.13
CA THR A 266 8.01 7.46 -5.14
C THR A 266 8.60 6.96 -6.47
N ASP A 267 9.79 7.41 -6.85
CA ASP A 267 10.45 6.95 -8.06
C ASP A 267 11.01 5.52 -7.91
N VAL A 268 11.46 5.13 -6.71
CA VAL A 268 11.91 3.76 -6.39
C VAL A 268 10.73 2.79 -6.28
N ILE A 269 9.64 3.21 -5.65
CA ILE A 269 8.41 2.42 -5.46
C ILE A 269 7.26 3.09 -6.23
N PRO A 270 7.21 2.96 -7.57
CA PRO A 270 6.25 3.70 -8.39
C PRO A 270 4.82 3.37 -8.02
N ILE A 271 3.98 4.41 -7.98
CA ILE A 271 2.56 4.33 -7.61
C ILE A 271 1.65 4.33 -8.84
N GLN A 272 0.33 4.44 -8.63
CA GLN A 272 -0.66 4.58 -9.70
C GLN A 272 -0.30 5.74 -10.65
N GLY A 273 -0.60 5.57 -11.94
CA GLY A 273 -0.30 6.55 -12.99
C GLY A 273 1.17 6.62 -13.42
N MET A 274 2.08 5.92 -12.75
CA MET A 274 3.48 5.81 -13.15
C MET A 274 3.69 4.57 -14.04
N PRO A 275 4.73 4.54 -14.90
CA PRO A 275 5.01 3.38 -15.76
C PRO A 275 5.18 2.08 -14.97
N SER A 276 4.79 0.95 -15.59
CA SER A 276 5.08 -0.39 -15.06
C SER A 276 6.55 -0.73 -15.27
N ALA A 277 7.18 -1.35 -14.27
CA ALA A 277 8.58 -1.81 -14.32
C ALA A 277 9.60 -0.79 -14.88
N PRO A 278 9.64 0.47 -14.41
CA PRO A 278 10.44 1.53 -15.05
C PRO A 278 11.95 1.27 -14.99
N HIS A 279 12.40 0.41 -14.11
CA HIS A 279 13.83 0.11 -13.88
C HIS A 279 14.24 -1.27 -14.40
N LEU A 280 13.37 -1.97 -15.14
CA LEU A 280 13.61 -3.34 -15.62
C LEU A 280 14.84 -3.44 -16.53
N ASP A 281 15.01 -2.50 -17.46
CA ASP A 281 16.15 -2.50 -18.38
C ASP A 281 17.47 -2.30 -17.65
N PHE A 282 17.48 -1.45 -16.65
CA PHE A 282 18.64 -1.21 -15.80
C PHE A 282 19.04 -2.46 -14.99
N ALA A 283 18.08 -3.16 -14.40
CA ALA A 283 18.34 -4.44 -13.71
C ALA A 283 18.84 -5.51 -14.68
N GLY A 284 18.31 -5.54 -15.90
CA GLY A 284 18.74 -6.43 -16.98
C GLY A 284 20.18 -6.18 -17.45
N GLU A 285 20.63 -4.93 -17.43
CA GLU A 285 22.04 -4.59 -17.72
C GLU A 285 22.98 -5.15 -16.66
N ILE A 286 22.64 -5.02 -15.38
CA ILE A 286 23.44 -5.60 -14.30
C ILE A 286 23.51 -7.12 -14.43
N ARG A 287 22.37 -7.78 -14.69
CA ARG A 287 22.34 -9.21 -14.94
C ARG A 287 23.26 -9.62 -16.09
N SER A 288 23.16 -8.95 -17.22
CA SER A 288 23.96 -9.27 -18.39
C SER A 288 25.46 -9.02 -18.20
N SER A 289 25.83 -8.00 -17.40
CA SER A 289 27.23 -7.64 -17.13
C SER A 289 27.91 -8.53 -16.09
N THR A 290 27.13 -9.16 -15.20
CA THR A 290 27.66 -9.97 -14.09
C THR A 290 27.43 -11.46 -14.27
N GLY A 291 26.34 -11.86 -14.92
CA GLY A 291 25.93 -13.26 -15.05
C GLY A 291 25.46 -13.92 -13.76
N ILE A 292 25.39 -13.17 -12.64
CA ILE A 292 24.87 -13.68 -11.36
C ILE A 292 23.35 -13.65 -11.35
N ALA A 293 22.71 -14.53 -10.58
CA ALA A 293 21.25 -14.52 -10.40
C ALA A 293 20.78 -13.14 -9.98
N THR A 294 19.91 -12.52 -10.75
CA THR A 294 19.46 -11.13 -10.54
C THR A 294 17.96 -11.08 -10.35
N PHE A 295 17.56 -10.50 -9.22
CA PHE A 295 16.19 -10.26 -8.81
C PHE A 295 15.87 -8.76 -8.90
N HIS A 296 14.61 -8.46 -9.12
CA HIS A 296 14.15 -7.08 -9.13
C HIS A 296 12.65 -7.00 -8.85
N ALA A 297 12.25 -5.95 -8.17
CA ALA A 297 10.87 -5.49 -8.04
C ALA A 297 10.81 -4.04 -8.57
N SER A 298 9.78 -3.31 -8.43
CA SER A 298 9.48 -1.95 -8.87
C SER A 298 8.32 -1.94 -9.85
N LYS A 299 7.11 -1.92 -9.30
CA LYS A 299 5.84 -1.91 -10.05
C LYS A 299 5.74 -3.04 -11.12
N ILE A 300 6.32 -4.23 -10.88
CA ILE A 300 5.97 -5.45 -11.60
C ILE A 300 4.73 -6.03 -10.89
N GLN A 301 3.56 -5.65 -11.35
CA GLN A 301 2.30 -5.96 -10.64
C GLN A 301 1.29 -6.74 -11.48
N ASP A 302 1.61 -7.04 -12.74
CA ASP A 302 0.81 -7.86 -13.64
C ASP A 302 1.64 -9.00 -14.24
N VAL A 303 0.95 -10.08 -14.63
CA VAL A 303 1.57 -11.32 -15.12
C VAL A 303 2.28 -11.11 -16.47
N ALA A 304 1.77 -10.23 -17.32
CA ALA A 304 2.35 -9.98 -18.65
C ALA A 304 3.72 -9.30 -18.52
N THR A 305 3.83 -8.27 -17.68
CA THR A 305 5.10 -7.60 -17.37
C THR A 305 6.09 -8.56 -16.70
N ALA A 306 5.64 -9.37 -15.74
CA ALA A 306 6.47 -10.37 -15.07
C ALA A 306 6.99 -11.43 -16.06
N ARG A 307 6.13 -11.94 -16.94
CA ARG A 307 6.47 -12.91 -17.99
C ARG A 307 7.49 -12.34 -18.97
N HIS A 308 7.31 -11.08 -19.39
CA HIS A 308 8.25 -10.38 -20.24
C HIS A 308 9.64 -10.26 -19.59
N ALA A 309 9.71 -9.91 -18.31
CA ALA A 309 10.98 -9.74 -17.60
C ALA A 309 11.84 -11.02 -17.60
N ILE A 310 11.21 -12.19 -17.45
CA ILE A 310 11.90 -13.49 -17.49
C ILE A 310 12.18 -13.91 -18.93
N ALA A 311 11.19 -13.85 -19.83
CA ALA A 311 11.32 -14.31 -21.21
C ALA A 311 12.39 -13.54 -21.99
N SER A 312 12.54 -12.24 -21.72
CA SER A 312 13.56 -11.37 -22.33
C SER A 312 14.96 -11.53 -21.71
N GLY A 313 15.11 -12.38 -20.70
CA GLY A 313 16.38 -12.61 -20.02
C GLY A 313 16.88 -11.43 -19.19
N LYS A 314 15.99 -10.52 -18.79
CA LYS A 314 16.36 -9.37 -17.94
C LYS A 314 16.48 -9.71 -16.46
N LEU A 315 15.69 -10.68 -16.00
CA LEU A 315 15.69 -11.15 -14.62
C LEU A 315 15.73 -12.66 -14.54
N ASP A 316 16.20 -13.18 -13.42
CA ASP A 316 16.09 -14.60 -13.04
C ASP A 316 14.87 -14.85 -12.16
N MET A 317 14.44 -13.83 -11.37
CA MET A 317 13.26 -13.88 -10.53
C MET A 317 12.60 -12.50 -10.43
N VAL A 318 11.27 -12.48 -10.44
CA VAL A 318 10.47 -11.26 -10.35
C VAL A 318 9.84 -11.09 -8.98
N GLY A 319 10.01 -9.90 -8.39
CA GLY A 319 9.36 -9.50 -7.14
C GLY A 319 7.99 -8.87 -7.41
N MET A 320 6.91 -9.56 -7.02
CA MET A 320 5.52 -9.12 -7.22
C MET A 320 4.80 -8.81 -5.91
N THR A 321 5.46 -8.15 -4.97
CA THR A 321 4.99 -8.00 -3.59
C THR A 321 3.62 -7.38 -3.46
N ARG A 322 3.39 -6.18 -4.03
CA ARG A 322 2.08 -5.51 -3.94
C ARG A 322 0.98 -6.27 -4.67
N ALA A 323 1.32 -6.97 -5.76
CA ALA A 323 0.38 -7.87 -6.42
C ALA A 323 -0.05 -9.02 -5.50
N HIS A 324 0.90 -9.68 -4.81
CA HIS A 324 0.60 -10.74 -3.84
C HIS A 324 -0.06 -10.25 -2.55
N MET A 325 0.07 -8.97 -2.21
CA MET A 325 -0.77 -8.37 -1.16
C MET A 325 -2.22 -8.25 -1.61
N THR A 326 -2.43 -7.95 -2.88
CA THR A 326 -3.78 -7.82 -3.45
C THR A 326 -4.40 -9.17 -3.75
N ASP A 327 -3.63 -10.10 -4.30
CA ASP A 327 -4.05 -11.47 -4.58
C ASP A 327 -2.96 -12.47 -4.18
N PRO A 328 -3.06 -13.12 -3.02
CA PRO A 328 -2.07 -14.11 -2.60
C PRO A 328 -2.04 -15.35 -3.52
N HIS A 329 -3.08 -15.57 -4.32
CA HIS A 329 -3.27 -16.76 -5.14
C HIS A 329 -2.81 -16.62 -6.60
N ILE A 330 -2.02 -15.60 -6.93
CA ILE A 330 -1.56 -15.32 -8.30
C ILE A 330 -0.95 -16.56 -8.96
N VAL A 331 0.00 -17.23 -8.28
CA VAL A 331 0.71 -18.39 -8.87
C VAL A 331 -0.24 -19.54 -9.13
N ARG A 332 -1.16 -19.83 -8.21
CA ARG A 332 -2.20 -20.85 -8.39
C ARG A 332 -3.07 -20.54 -9.62
N LYS A 333 -3.49 -19.28 -9.77
CA LYS A 333 -4.32 -18.85 -10.89
C LYS A 333 -3.58 -18.96 -12.23
N ILE A 334 -2.27 -18.66 -12.27
CA ILE A 334 -1.46 -18.88 -13.47
C ILE A 334 -1.39 -20.38 -13.81
N LEU A 335 -1.13 -21.26 -12.83
CA LEU A 335 -1.09 -22.71 -13.00
C LEU A 335 -2.41 -23.29 -13.51
N GLU A 336 -3.53 -22.75 -13.03
CA GLU A 336 -4.89 -23.15 -13.38
C GLU A 336 -5.45 -22.44 -14.63
N LYS A 337 -4.65 -21.55 -15.26
CA LYS A 337 -5.05 -20.75 -16.44
C LYS A 337 -6.28 -19.85 -16.19
N ARG A 338 -6.34 -19.25 -15.02
CA ARG A 338 -7.41 -18.35 -14.56
C ARG A 338 -6.83 -16.94 -14.28
N GLU A 339 -5.94 -16.47 -15.16
CA GLU A 339 -5.24 -15.18 -14.98
C GLU A 339 -6.21 -13.99 -14.95
N GLU A 340 -7.34 -14.10 -15.67
CA GLU A 340 -8.41 -13.09 -15.68
C GLU A 340 -9.10 -12.92 -14.32
N GLU A 341 -8.95 -13.87 -13.42
CA GLU A 341 -9.50 -13.80 -12.06
C GLU A 341 -8.55 -13.16 -11.06
N ILE A 342 -7.32 -12.84 -11.48
CA ILE A 342 -6.33 -12.20 -10.59
C ILE A 342 -6.84 -10.80 -10.21
N ARG A 343 -6.94 -10.56 -8.90
CA ARG A 343 -7.28 -9.25 -8.35
C ARG A 343 -6.09 -8.30 -8.57
N PRO A 344 -6.23 -7.24 -9.39
CA PRO A 344 -5.11 -6.40 -9.76
C PRO A 344 -4.67 -5.47 -8.61
N CYS A 345 -3.36 -5.25 -8.48
CA CYS A 345 -2.86 -4.14 -7.68
C CYS A 345 -3.11 -2.83 -8.42
N VAL A 346 -3.84 -1.91 -7.81
CA VAL A 346 -4.20 -0.62 -8.39
C VAL A 346 -3.20 0.51 -8.09
N GLY A 347 -2.05 0.18 -7.52
CA GLY A 347 -0.97 1.14 -7.28
C GLY A 347 -1.28 2.29 -6.32
N ALA A 348 -2.41 2.24 -5.58
CA ALA A 348 -2.83 3.29 -4.65
C ALA A 348 -1.88 3.52 -3.48
N ASN A 349 -0.96 2.60 -3.25
CA ASN A 349 0.08 2.65 -2.23
C ASN A 349 -0.41 2.73 -0.77
N TYR A 350 -1.69 2.50 -0.55
CA TYR A 350 -2.31 2.49 0.78
C TYR A 350 -1.59 1.57 1.77
N CYS A 351 -1.03 0.44 1.30
CA CYS A 351 -0.28 -0.50 2.13
C CYS A 351 0.97 0.16 2.76
N LEU A 352 1.72 0.94 1.98
CA LEU A 352 2.93 1.61 2.46
C LEU A 352 2.58 2.86 3.28
N ASP A 353 1.59 3.64 2.84
CA ASP A 353 1.12 4.83 3.55
C ASP A 353 0.73 4.50 5.01
N ARG A 354 0.06 3.36 5.22
CA ARG A 354 -0.33 2.88 6.55
C ARG A 354 0.84 2.70 7.50
N ILE A 355 1.94 2.10 7.05
CA ILE A 355 3.10 1.88 7.93
C ILE A 355 3.82 3.18 8.28
N TYR A 356 3.85 4.15 7.37
CA TYR A 356 4.39 5.48 7.66
C TYR A 356 3.53 6.27 8.66
N GLN A 357 2.24 5.96 8.77
CA GLN A 357 1.34 6.48 9.81
C GLN A 357 1.45 5.72 11.15
N GLY A 358 2.36 4.75 11.27
CA GLY A 358 2.52 3.93 12.46
C GLY A 358 1.51 2.78 12.58
N GLY A 359 0.76 2.49 11.50
CA GLY A 359 -0.16 1.36 11.41
C GLY A 359 0.46 0.15 10.69
N ALA A 360 -0.32 -0.92 10.59
CA ALA A 360 0.04 -2.11 9.83
C ALA A 360 -0.33 -1.96 8.34
N ALA A 361 0.41 -2.62 7.45
CA ALA A 361 0.10 -2.65 6.02
C ALA A 361 -1.23 -3.36 5.75
N TYR A 362 -2.11 -2.70 4.99
CA TYR A 362 -3.34 -3.27 4.47
C TYR A 362 -3.47 -2.96 2.99
N CYS A 363 -4.18 -3.81 2.25
CA CYS A 363 -4.45 -3.56 0.84
C CYS A 363 -5.78 -2.81 0.67
N ILE A 364 -5.78 -1.73 -0.12
CA ILE A 364 -7.00 -0.97 -0.42
C ILE A 364 -8.06 -1.84 -1.14
N HIS A 365 -7.60 -2.82 -1.91
CA HIS A 365 -8.43 -3.67 -2.77
C HIS A 365 -8.80 -4.99 -2.09
N ASN A 366 -7.94 -5.53 -1.21
CA ASN A 366 -8.13 -6.81 -0.51
C ASN A 366 -8.02 -6.64 1.01
N PRO A 367 -9.10 -6.39 1.72
CA PRO A 367 -9.03 -6.18 3.16
C PRO A 367 -8.74 -7.44 3.99
N ALA A 368 -8.74 -8.65 3.39
CA ALA A 368 -8.30 -9.88 4.05
C ALA A 368 -6.77 -9.91 4.26
N THR A 369 -6.00 -9.19 3.44
CA THR A 369 -4.53 -9.10 3.58
C THR A 369 -4.14 -8.52 4.93
N GLY A 370 -3.28 -9.24 5.64
CA GLY A 370 -2.86 -8.92 7.01
C GLY A 370 -3.89 -9.27 8.08
N ARG A 371 -4.96 -10.00 7.69
CA ARG A 371 -6.00 -10.54 8.58
C ARG A 371 -6.26 -12.03 8.30
N GLU A 372 -5.28 -12.74 7.77
CA GLU A 372 -5.41 -14.13 7.32
C GLU A 372 -5.94 -15.06 8.42
N THR A 373 -5.63 -14.78 9.69
CA THR A 373 -6.09 -15.56 10.85
C THR A 373 -7.57 -15.34 11.19
N SER A 374 -8.07 -14.10 11.04
CA SER A 374 -9.46 -13.73 11.40
C SER A 374 -10.36 -13.56 10.19
N MET A 375 -9.78 -13.31 9.02
CA MET A 375 -10.48 -13.06 7.77
C MET A 375 -9.80 -13.82 6.61
N PRO A 376 -9.90 -15.16 6.56
CA PRO A 376 -9.30 -15.98 5.50
C PRO A 376 -9.68 -15.51 4.09
N HIS A 377 -8.79 -15.66 3.11
CA HIS A 377 -9.08 -15.28 1.72
C HIS A 377 -10.14 -16.14 1.05
N VAL A 378 -10.35 -17.36 1.54
CA VAL A 378 -11.37 -18.27 1.04
C VAL A 378 -12.74 -17.88 1.61
N VAL A 379 -13.75 -17.93 0.74
CA VAL A 379 -15.16 -17.72 1.10
C VAL A 379 -15.86 -19.08 1.11
N ASN A 380 -16.33 -19.49 2.30
CA ASN A 380 -17.03 -20.77 2.46
C ASN A 380 -18.47 -20.66 1.98
N LYS A 381 -19.01 -21.77 1.45
CA LYS A 381 -20.44 -21.85 1.10
C LYS A 381 -21.32 -21.73 2.34
N ALA A 382 -22.45 -21.04 2.21
CA ALA A 382 -23.47 -21.00 3.24
C ALA A 382 -24.23 -22.33 3.31
N GLU A 383 -24.72 -22.69 4.51
CA GLU A 383 -25.54 -23.90 4.69
C GLU A 383 -26.89 -23.81 3.97
N GLN A 384 -27.44 -22.59 3.90
CA GLN A 384 -28.73 -22.32 3.25
C GLN A 384 -28.61 -21.10 2.33
N SER A 385 -29.13 -21.22 1.12
CA SER A 385 -29.20 -20.08 0.19
C SER A 385 -30.28 -19.09 0.62
N ARG A 386 -29.94 -17.80 0.61
CA ARG A 386 -30.83 -16.68 0.95
C ARG A 386 -31.01 -15.77 -0.25
N ARG A 387 -32.11 -15.03 -0.29
CA ARG A 387 -32.31 -13.94 -1.23
C ARG A 387 -31.80 -12.64 -0.62
N ILE A 388 -30.80 -12.02 -1.25
CA ILE A 388 -30.13 -10.82 -0.78
C ILE A 388 -30.36 -9.69 -1.78
N VAL A 389 -30.87 -8.57 -1.29
CA VAL A 389 -31.04 -7.34 -2.06
C VAL A 389 -30.02 -6.32 -1.59
N VAL A 390 -29.21 -5.83 -2.50
CA VAL A 390 -28.21 -4.78 -2.26
C VAL A 390 -28.62 -3.53 -3.00
N VAL A 391 -28.59 -2.38 -2.33
CA VAL A 391 -28.87 -1.08 -2.96
C VAL A 391 -27.60 -0.26 -3.00
N GLY A 392 -27.10 -0.02 -4.21
CA GLY A 392 -25.83 0.65 -4.53
C GLY A 392 -24.75 -0.30 -5.00
N ALA A 393 -24.16 -0.02 -6.19
CA ALA A 393 -23.06 -0.78 -6.79
C ALA A 393 -21.71 -0.04 -6.66
N GLY A 394 -21.50 0.63 -5.54
CA GLY A 394 -20.19 1.14 -5.12
C GLY A 394 -19.29 0.01 -4.59
N PRO A 395 -18.06 0.32 -4.12
CA PRO A 395 -17.10 -0.69 -3.64
C PRO A 395 -17.65 -1.64 -2.57
N ALA A 396 -18.42 -1.09 -1.60
CA ALA A 396 -19.04 -1.87 -0.53
C ALA A 396 -20.12 -2.79 -1.04
N GLY A 397 -21.05 -2.27 -1.86
CA GLY A 397 -22.16 -3.05 -2.43
C GLY A 397 -21.66 -4.15 -3.37
N LEU A 398 -20.70 -3.88 -4.23
CA LEU A 398 -20.09 -4.88 -5.10
C LEU A 398 -19.36 -5.99 -4.32
N GLU A 399 -18.66 -5.63 -3.23
CA GLU A 399 -17.97 -6.65 -2.42
C GLU A 399 -18.95 -7.55 -1.68
N VAL A 400 -20.00 -6.99 -1.04
CA VAL A 400 -20.99 -7.82 -0.36
C VAL A 400 -21.77 -8.68 -1.35
N ALA A 401 -22.08 -8.15 -2.55
CA ALA A 401 -22.75 -8.92 -3.60
C ALA A 401 -21.89 -10.10 -4.07
N ARG A 402 -20.61 -9.85 -4.35
CA ARG A 402 -19.65 -10.89 -4.73
C ARG A 402 -19.52 -11.97 -3.68
N VAL A 403 -19.28 -11.60 -2.41
CA VAL A 403 -19.09 -12.55 -1.33
C VAL A 403 -20.35 -13.37 -1.09
N SER A 404 -21.51 -12.71 -1.06
CA SER A 404 -22.80 -13.40 -0.90
C SER A 404 -23.09 -14.39 -2.02
N ALA A 405 -22.83 -14.01 -3.28
CA ALA A 405 -23.00 -14.91 -4.42
C ALA A 405 -21.99 -16.07 -4.39
N GLU A 406 -20.73 -15.80 -3.99
CA GLU A 406 -19.71 -16.83 -3.80
C GLU A 406 -20.11 -17.83 -2.70
N ARG A 407 -20.81 -17.37 -1.66
CA ARG A 407 -21.41 -18.26 -0.63
C ARG A 407 -22.60 -19.09 -1.13
N GLY A 408 -23.18 -18.74 -2.28
CA GLY A 408 -24.32 -19.47 -2.88
C GLY A 408 -25.67 -18.81 -2.65
N HIS A 409 -25.71 -17.55 -2.23
CA HIS A 409 -26.95 -16.78 -2.11
C HIS A 409 -27.42 -16.28 -3.48
N LYS A 410 -28.70 -15.95 -3.59
CA LYS A 410 -29.31 -15.29 -4.76
C LYS A 410 -29.23 -13.77 -4.51
N VAL A 411 -28.48 -13.04 -5.34
CA VAL A 411 -28.21 -11.64 -5.12
C VAL A 411 -28.77 -10.78 -6.25
N VAL A 412 -29.51 -9.74 -5.86
CA VAL A 412 -29.99 -8.67 -6.75
C VAL A 412 -29.35 -7.36 -6.30
N VAL A 413 -28.80 -6.59 -7.22
CA VAL A 413 -28.17 -5.29 -6.95
C VAL A 413 -28.89 -4.19 -7.73
N PHE A 414 -29.44 -3.21 -7.05
CA PHE A 414 -29.98 -1.99 -7.63
C PHE A 414 -28.94 -0.90 -7.66
N GLU A 415 -28.77 -0.23 -8.79
CA GLU A 415 -27.88 0.91 -8.96
C GLU A 415 -28.60 2.04 -9.71
N ALA A 416 -28.65 3.21 -9.12
CA ALA A 416 -29.28 4.39 -9.68
C ALA A 416 -28.60 4.89 -10.96
N ALA A 417 -27.28 4.78 -11.01
CA ALA A 417 -26.49 5.14 -12.18
C ALA A 417 -26.56 4.08 -13.29
N SER A 418 -26.16 4.47 -14.50
CA SER A 418 -26.04 3.56 -15.65
C SER A 418 -24.85 2.61 -15.56
N GLN A 419 -23.94 2.83 -14.61
CA GLN A 419 -22.69 2.06 -14.44
C GLN A 419 -22.31 1.97 -12.95
N PRO A 420 -21.68 0.86 -12.54
CA PRO A 420 -21.23 0.67 -11.17
C PRO A 420 -20.02 1.54 -10.83
N GLY A 421 -19.73 1.70 -9.53
CA GLY A 421 -18.47 2.20 -9.06
C GLY A 421 -18.55 3.35 -8.05
N GLY A 422 -19.66 4.07 -7.96
CA GLY A 422 -19.85 5.16 -7.00
C GLY A 422 -18.69 6.17 -7.04
N GLN A 423 -18.20 6.58 -5.88
CA GLN A 423 -17.13 7.58 -5.74
C GLN A 423 -15.78 7.16 -6.37
N VAL A 424 -15.51 5.86 -6.56
CA VAL A 424 -14.28 5.41 -7.24
C VAL A 424 -14.23 5.90 -8.68
N ARG A 425 -15.38 6.06 -9.34
CA ARG A 425 -15.46 6.64 -10.69
C ARG A 425 -15.00 8.10 -10.73
N LEU A 426 -15.38 8.90 -9.73
CA LEU A 426 -14.88 10.27 -9.57
C LEU A 426 -13.35 10.28 -9.37
N THR A 427 -12.87 9.46 -8.46
CA THR A 427 -11.42 9.28 -8.24
C THR A 427 -10.68 8.98 -9.56
N ALA A 428 -11.24 8.11 -10.40
CA ALA A 428 -10.62 7.64 -11.64
C ALA A 428 -10.73 8.65 -12.81
N GLN A 429 -11.43 9.77 -12.66
CA GLN A 429 -11.46 10.86 -13.65
C GLN A 429 -10.07 11.48 -13.83
N SER A 430 -9.24 11.51 -12.79
CA SER A 430 -7.83 11.86 -12.95
C SER A 430 -7.10 10.75 -13.73
N PRO A 431 -6.45 11.07 -14.87
CA PRO A 431 -5.71 10.07 -15.67
C PRO A 431 -4.70 9.29 -14.84
N ARG A 432 -4.08 9.95 -13.89
CA ARG A 432 -3.10 9.39 -12.95
C ARG A 432 -3.70 8.37 -12.00
N ARG A 433 -5.00 8.50 -11.67
CA ARG A 433 -5.70 7.60 -10.73
C ARG A 433 -6.65 6.61 -11.43
N ARG A 434 -6.61 6.52 -12.75
CA ARG A 434 -7.47 5.63 -13.53
C ARG A 434 -7.33 4.15 -13.14
N GLU A 435 -6.15 3.73 -12.70
CA GLU A 435 -5.92 2.36 -12.20
C GLU A 435 -6.86 1.98 -11.05
N MET A 436 -7.44 2.95 -10.31
CA MET A 436 -8.42 2.70 -9.26
C MET A 436 -9.69 2.00 -9.77
N MET A 437 -10.03 2.15 -11.07
CA MET A 437 -11.15 1.40 -11.64
C MET A 437 -10.98 -0.11 -11.52
N GLY A 438 -9.76 -0.62 -11.45
CA GLY A 438 -9.51 -2.04 -11.21
C GLY A 438 -10.18 -2.60 -9.94
N VAL A 439 -10.48 -1.72 -8.96
CA VAL A 439 -11.27 -2.08 -7.76
C VAL A 439 -12.71 -2.48 -8.15
N ILE A 440 -13.28 -1.77 -9.10
CA ILE A 440 -14.66 -1.96 -9.57
C ILE A 440 -14.73 -3.06 -10.63
N ASP A 441 -13.87 -2.95 -11.66
CA ASP A 441 -13.88 -3.85 -12.82
C ASP A 441 -13.71 -5.32 -12.41
N TRP A 442 -12.76 -5.58 -11.49
CA TRP A 442 -12.56 -6.93 -10.98
C TRP A 442 -13.81 -7.46 -10.24
N ARG A 443 -14.44 -6.63 -9.39
CA ARG A 443 -15.65 -7.04 -8.65
C ARG A 443 -16.82 -7.29 -9.57
N MET A 444 -17.00 -6.43 -10.56
CA MET A 444 -18.03 -6.63 -11.59
C MET A 444 -17.84 -7.96 -12.32
N ALA A 445 -16.64 -8.22 -12.84
CA ALA A 445 -16.34 -9.47 -13.53
C ALA A 445 -16.60 -10.71 -12.63
N GLN A 446 -16.25 -10.64 -11.34
CA GLN A 446 -16.54 -11.72 -10.41
C GLN A 446 -18.06 -11.87 -10.12
N CYS A 447 -18.77 -10.76 -9.94
CA CYS A 447 -20.22 -10.79 -9.73
C CYS A 447 -20.95 -11.37 -10.94
N GLU A 448 -20.59 -10.96 -12.15
CA GLU A 448 -21.15 -11.49 -13.41
C GLU A 448 -20.91 -13.00 -13.54
N LYS A 449 -19.69 -13.45 -13.27
CA LYS A 449 -19.34 -14.87 -13.26
C LYS A 449 -20.16 -15.67 -12.26
N LEU A 450 -20.49 -15.07 -11.11
CA LEU A 450 -21.28 -15.68 -10.03
C LEU A 450 -22.79 -15.56 -10.24
N GLY A 451 -23.25 -14.91 -11.31
CA GLY A 451 -24.67 -14.78 -11.66
C GLY A 451 -25.44 -13.78 -10.81
N VAL A 452 -24.78 -12.71 -10.34
CA VAL A 452 -25.46 -11.59 -9.65
C VAL A 452 -26.36 -10.84 -10.64
N ASP A 453 -27.62 -10.59 -10.25
CA ASP A 453 -28.60 -9.84 -11.05
C ASP A 453 -28.42 -8.32 -10.80
N PHE A 454 -27.91 -7.59 -11.81
CA PHE A 454 -27.73 -6.13 -11.74
C PHE A 454 -28.87 -5.39 -12.44
N ARG A 455 -29.43 -4.39 -11.75
CA ARG A 455 -30.46 -3.48 -12.25
C ARG A 455 -29.92 -2.05 -12.21
N PHE A 456 -29.36 -1.62 -13.33
CA PHE A 456 -28.84 -0.27 -13.51
C PHE A 456 -29.97 0.71 -13.92
N ASN A 457 -29.74 2.02 -13.77
CA ASN A 457 -30.71 3.08 -13.96
C ASN A 457 -31.98 2.86 -13.12
N ALA A 458 -31.83 2.26 -11.97
CA ALA A 458 -32.91 1.86 -11.08
C ALA A 458 -32.73 2.52 -9.70
N TRP A 459 -33.45 3.60 -9.50
CA TRP A 459 -33.57 4.22 -8.17
C TRP A 459 -34.48 3.33 -7.32
N ALA A 460 -33.92 2.70 -6.28
CA ALA A 460 -34.67 1.83 -5.41
C ALA A 460 -35.27 2.60 -4.24
N GLU A 461 -36.59 2.49 -4.10
CA GLU A 461 -37.38 2.94 -2.96
C GLU A 461 -37.75 1.73 -2.08
N ALA A 462 -38.36 1.97 -0.92
CA ALA A 462 -38.73 0.91 0.03
C ALA A 462 -39.64 -0.16 -0.62
N ASP A 463 -40.61 0.24 -1.44
CA ASP A 463 -41.48 -0.68 -2.16
C ASP A 463 -40.73 -1.54 -3.20
N THR A 464 -39.73 -0.95 -3.87
CA THR A 464 -38.87 -1.65 -4.82
C THR A 464 -38.09 -2.79 -4.11
N VAL A 465 -37.52 -2.48 -2.96
CA VAL A 465 -36.75 -3.45 -2.17
C VAL A 465 -37.65 -4.56 -1.61
N THR A 466 -38.81 -4.20 -1.06
CA THR A 466 -39.72 -5.18 -0.45
C THR A 466 -40.42 -6.06 -1.49
N ALA A 467 -40.69 -5.56 -2.70
CA ALA A 467 -41.23 -6.37 -3.82
C ALA A 467 -40.30 -7.53 -4.23
N GLU A 468 -38.99 -7.43 -3.97
CA GLU A 468 -38.05 -8.53 -4.17
C GLU A 468 -38.16 -9.63 -3.11
N ALA A 469 -38.98 -9.46 -2.06
CA ALA A 469 -39.14 -10.40 -0.95
C ALA A 469 -37.78 -10.90 -0.40
N PRO A 470 -36.89 -9.99 0.03
CA PRO A 470 -35.56 -10.38 0.50
C PRO A 470 -35.59 -11.11 1.84
N ASP A 471 -34.63 -12.03 2.06
CA ASP A 471 -34.26 -12.49 3.40
C ASP A 471 -33.35 -11.48 4.10
N VAL A 472 -32.55 -10.76 3.31
CA VAL A 472 -31.63 -9.71 3.76
C VAL A 472 -31.64 -8.54 2.79
N ALA A 473 -31.80 -7.32 3.30
CA ALA A 473 -31.63 -6.07 2.57
C ALA A 473 -30.37 -5.32 3.05
N ILE A 474 -29.53 -4.87 2.14
CA ILE A 474 -28.25 -4.21 2.42
C ILE A 474 -28.21 -2.86 1.71
N ILE A 475 -28.11 -1.79 2.48
CA ILE A 475 -28.01 -0.43 1.98
C ILE A 475 -26.55 -0.04 1.86
N ALA A 476 -26.07 0.16 0.63
CA ALA A 476 -24.71 0.51 0.25
C ALA A 476 -24.71 1.76 -0.66
N THR A 477 -25.65 2.67 -0.42
CA THR A 477 -25.95 3.86 -1.23
C THR A 477 -24.84 4.93 -1.20
N GLY A 478 -23.83 4.73 -0.32
CA GLY A 478 -22.72 5.68 -0.20
C GLY A 478 -23.13 6.98 0.49
N GLY A 479 -22.58 8.09 0.04
CA GLY A 479 -22.88 9.43 0.56
C GLY A 479 -22.79 10.48 -0.52
N MET A 480 -23.18 11.69 -0.15
CA MET A 480 -23.14 12.91 -0.97
C MET A 480 -22.21 13.94 -0.32
N PRO A 481 -21.61 14.84 -1.12
CA PRO A 481 -20.76 15.90 -0.56
C PRO A 481 -21.51 16.71 0.50
N GLU A 482 -20.84 17.00 1.62
CA GLU A 482 -21.38 17.97 2.59
C GLU A 482 -21.14 19.38 2.07
N MET A 483 -22.23 20.14 1.96
CA MET A 483 -22.21 21.51 1.40
C MET A 483 -22.72 22.55 2.40
N ASN A 484 -23.15 22.16 3.60
CA ASN A 484 -23.71 23.06 4.61
C ASN A 484 -22.66 23.42 5.69
N LEU A 485 -21.46 23.78 5.25
CA LEU A 485 -20.34 24.11 6.13
C LEU A 485 -20.39 25.53 6.68
N LEU A 486 -20.89 26.48 5.88
CA LEU A 486 -20.78 27.90 6.12
C LEU A 486 -22.00 28.44 6.85
N GLY A 487 -21.81 29.53 7.63
CA GLY A 487 -22.90 30.26 8.23
C GLY A 487 -23.83 30.97 7.21
N ALA A 488 -23.29 31.32 6.02
CA ALA A 488 -24.03 31.93 4.92
C ALA A 488 -23.31 31.73 3.58
N GLY A 489 -24.05 31.60 2.47
CA GLY A 489 -23.52 31.56 1.12
C GLY A 489 -23.13 30.15 0.65
N ASN A 490 -23.57 29.09 1.31
CA ASN A 490 -23.33 27.71 0.87
C ASN A 490 -23.78 27.45 -0.57
N GLU A 491 -24.90 28.06 -0.97
CA GLU A 491 -25.51 27.98 -2.30
C GLU A 491 -24.67 28.65 -3.40
N LEU A 492 -23.66 29.44 -3.04
CA LEU A 492 -22.75 30.10 -3.97
C LEU A 492 -21.50 29.26 -4.26
N ALA A 493 -21.26 28.23 -3.49
CA ALA A 493 -20.15 27.30 -3.68
C ALA A 493 -20.57 26.07 -4.50
N VAL A 494 -19.59 25.39 -5.08
CA VAL A 494 -19.73 24.09 -5.73
C VAL A 494 -18.90 23.05 -4.99
N SER A 495 -19.27 21.77 -5.10
CA SER A 495 -18.48 20.72 -4.47
C SER A 495 -17.24 20.36 -5.29
N ALA A 496 -16.23 19.79 -4.64
CA ALA A 496 -15.09 19.21 -5.34
C ALA A 496 -15.54 18.14 -6.36
N TRP A 497 -16.63 17.42 -6.07
CA TRP A 497 -17.18 16.39 -6.97
C TRP A 497 -17.72 16.99 -8.28
N ASP A 498 -18.39 18.15 -8.24
CA ASP A 498 -18.92 18.83 -9.43
C ASP A 498 -17.80 19.24 -10.39
N ILE A 499 -16.63 19.62 -9.86
CA ILE A 499 -15.45 19.93 -10.66
C ILE A 499 -14.84 18.64 -11.26
N ILE A 500 -14.71 17.61 -10.43
CA ILE A 500 -14.07 16.34 -10.84
C ILE A 500 -14.94 15.59 -11.86
N SER A 501 -16.27 15.60 -11.69
CA SER A 501 -17.21 14.98 -12.65
C SER A 501 -17.28 15.73 -13.98
N GLY A 502 -16.98 17.04 -13.95
CA GLY A 502 -17.14 17.94 -15.09
C GLY A 502 -18.55 18.52 -15.21
N ASP A 503 -19.41 18.34 -14.21
CA ASP A 503 -20.75 18.94 -14.15
C ASP A 503 -20.67 20.47 -14.05
N VAL A 504 -19.61 20.96 -13.38
CA VAL A 504 -19.26 22.38 -13.31
C VAL A 504 -17.90 22.62 -13.97
N ARG A 505 -17.87 23.61 -14.87
CA ARG A 505 -16.62 24.01 -15.54
C ARG A 505 -15.68 24.71 -14.57
N PRO A 506 -14.35 24.45 -14.66
CA PRO A 506 -13.35 25.17 -13.91
C PRO A 506 -13.39 26.68 -14.13
N GLY A 507 -13.32 27.46 -13.06
CA GLY A 507 -13.19 28.91 -13.07
C GLY A 507 -11.78 29.37 -13.46
N THR A 508 -11.63 30.69 -13.66
CA THR A 508 -10.32 31.29 -14.01
C THR A 508 -9.55 31.78 -12.78
N ASN A 509 -10.24 32.05 -11.67
CA ASN A 509 -9.68 32.41 -10.37
C ASN A 509 -10.49 31.74 -9.25
N ALA A 510 -10.03 30.60 -8.76
CA ALA A 510 -10.80 29.75 -7.87
C ALA A 510 -10.16 29.59 -6.46
N LEU A 511 -11.03 29.55 -5.45
CA LEU A 511 -10.69 29.06 -4.12
C LEU A 511 -11.14 27.60 -4.00
N VAL A 512 -10.26 26.72 -3.59
CA VAL A 512 -10.60 25.36 -3.14
C VAL A 512 -10.40 25.30 -1.63
N PHE A 513 -11.49 25.30 -0.88
CA PHE A 513 -11.47 25.15 0.56
C PHE A 513 -11.60 23.69 0.92
N ASP A 514 -10.55 23.13 1.53
CA ASP A 514 -10.39 21.70 1.78
C ASP A 514 -10.34 21.41 3.29
N GLU A 515 -11.48 21.07 3.86
CA GLU A 515 -11.61 20.61 5.26
C GLU A 515 -11.45 19.09 5.38
N ALA A 516 -11.76 18.33 4.33
CA ALA A 516 -11.60 16.87 4.35
C ALA A 516 -10.14 16.43 4.28
N GLY A 517 -9.26 17.25 3.70
CA GLY A 517 -7.84 16.98 3.60
C GLY A 517 -7.47 15.75 2.76
N ASP A 518 -8.37 15.28 1.93
CA ASP A 518 -8.27 14.07 1.15
C ASP A 518 -7.86 14.33 -0.32
N HIS A 519 -7.92 13.30 -1.14
CA HIS A 519 -7.59 13.40 -2.55
C HIS A 519 -8.53 14.31 -3.35
N ALA A 520 -9.78 14.49 -2.95
CA ALA A 520 -10.78 15.19 -3.77
C ALA A 520 -10.46 16.70 -3.85
N GLY A 521 -10.05 17.33 -2.75
CA GLY A 521 -9.63 18.74 -2.75
C GLY A 521 -8.46 18.99 -3.69
N LEU A 522 -7.38 18.19 -3.58
CA LEU A 522 -6.22 18.31 -4.47
C LEU A 522 -6.57 17.99 -5.94
N GLN A 523 -7.45 17.02 -6.18
CA GLN A 523 -7.86 16.62 -7.52
C GLN A 523 -8.69 17.73 -8.19
N ALA A 524 -9.61 18.36 -7.47
CA ALA A 524 -10.38 19.50 -7.95
C ALA A 524 -9.45 20.69 -8.30
N ALA A 525 -8.52 21.02 -7.41
CA ALA A 525 -7.52 22.04 -7.65
C ALA A 525 -6.65 21.74 -8.89
N GLU A 526 -6.25 20.49 -9.08
CA GLU A 526 -5.47 20.06 -10.25
C GLU A 526 -6.29 20.20 -11.55
N PHE A 527 -7.60 19.86 -11.53
CA PHE A 527 -8.48 20.04 -12.70
C PHE A 527 -8.59 21.51 -13.08
N ILE A 528 -8.81 22.40 -12.10
CA ILE A 528 -8.91 23.86 -12.35
C ILE A 528 -7.57 24.39 -12.89
N ALA A 529 -6.46 24.07 -12.25
CA ALA A 529 -5.15 24.52 -12.67
C ALA A 529 -4.74 23.98 -14.05
N ASN A 530 -5.17 22.74 -14.41
CA ASN A 530 -4.95 22.17 -15.74
C ASN A 530 -5.79 22.86 -16.83
N ALA A 531 -6.96 23.41 -16.49
CA ALA A 531 -7.76 24.23 -17.37
C ALA A 531 -7.21 25.67 -17.56
N GLY A 532 -6.12 26.03 -16.86
CA GLY A 532 -5.47 27.34 -16.93
C GLY A 532 -5.97 28.34 -15.87
N GLY A 533 -6.77 27.89 -14.90
CA GLY A 533 -7.23 28.72 -13.78
C GLY A 533 -6.13 28.96 -12.75
N LYS A 534 -6.16 30.14 -12.13
CA LYS A 534 -5.43 30.44 -10.88
C LYS A 534 -6.18 29.77 -9.73
N VAL A 535 -5.47 29.12 -8.81
CA VAL A 535 -6.08 28.38 -7.70
C VAL A 535 -5.43 28.76 -6.37
N GLU A 536 -6.25 29.07 -5.40
CA GLU A 536 -5.84 29.06 -3.99
C GLU A 536 -6.43 27.82 -3.33
N ILE A 537 -5.56 26.93 -2.78
CA ILE A 537 -5.96 25.81 -1.93
C ILE A 537 -5.85 26.28 -0.49
N MET A 538 -6.94 26.28 0.24
CA MET A 538 -7.02 26.74 1.63
C MET A 538 -7.53 25.64 2.53
N THR A 539 -6.96 25.55 3.73
CA THR A 539 -7.43 24.64 4.79
C THR A 539 -7.27 25.30 6.17
N ALA A 540 -8.16 24.96 7.09
CA ALA A 540 -8.03 25.32 8.50
C ALA A 540 -6.92 24.53 9.21
N ASP A 541 -6.55 23.38 8.68
CA ASP A 541 -5.49 22.53 9.20
C ASP A 541 -4.11 23.21 9.16
N ARG A 542 -3.19 22.72 9.99
CA ARG A 542 -1.77 23.13 10.00
C ARG A 542 -0.98 22.71 8.75
N THR A 543 -1.51 21.73 8.01
CA THR A 543 -0.95 21.21 6.76
C THR A 543 -2.07 20.94 5.78
N PHE A 544 -1.85 21.19 4.49
CA PHE A 544 -2.83 20.80 3.47
C PHE A 544 -2.78 19.29 3.22
N ALA A 545 -3.94 18.73 2.84
CA ALA A 545 -4.13 17.34 2.45
C ALA A 545 -3.53 16.31 3.44
N PRO A 546 -3.84 16.37 4.75
CA PRO A 546 -3.27 15.48 5.75
C PRO A 546 -3.61 13.99 5.54
N GLU A 547 -4.69 13.67 4.84
CA GLU A 547 -5.09 12.30 4.50
C GLU A 547 -4.42 11.78 3.22
N VAL A 548 -3.70 12.64 2.46
CA VAL A 548 -2.92 12.26 1.29
C VAL A 548 -1.47 12.06 1.70
N MET A 549 -1.06 10.81 1.77
CA MET A 549 0.29 10.46 2.24
C MET A 549 1.38 10.89 1.25
N GLY A 550 2.62 11.02 1.77
CA GLY A 550 3.75 11.63 1.09
C GLY A 550 3.96 11.16 -0.35
N MET A 551 3.98 9.83 -0.59
CA MET A 551 4.18 9.32 -1.95
C MET A 551 3.01 9.65 -2.90
N ASN A 552 1.78 9.65 -2.41
CA ASN A 552 0.62 10.04 -3.19
C ASN A 552 0.54 11.57 -3.40
N LEU A 553 1.12 12.35 -2.50
CA LEU A 553 1.21 13.81 -2.61
C LEU A 553 2.19 14.25 -3.71
N VAL A 554 3.28 13.51 -3.92
CA VAL A 554 4.35 13.86 -4.87
C VAL A 554 3.83 14.18 -6.29
N PRO A 555 3.00 13.35 -6.94
CA PRO A 555 2.49 13.68 -8.27
C PRO A 555 1.64 14.96 -8.30
N TYR A 556 0.86 15.25 -7.25
CA TYR A 556 0.12 16.50 -7.15
C TYR A 556 1.07 17.69 -7.07
N MET A 557 2.07 17.63 -6.19
CA MET A 557 3.05 18.72 -6.05
C MET A 557 3.84 18.93 -7.34
N ARG A 558 4.28 17.85 -8.01
CA ARG A 558 4.95 17.94 -9.33
C ARG A 558 4.08 18.62 -10.40
N SER A 559 2.76 18.48 -10.31
CA SER A 559 1.79 19.12 -11.22
C SER A 559 1.47 20.55 -10.81
N LEU A 560 1.11 20.78 -9.56
CA LEU A 560 0.58 22.05 -9.06
C LEU A 560 1.65 23.13 -8.94
N GLN A 561 2.90 22.80 -8.51
CA GLN A 561 3.99 23.74 -8.38
C GLN A 561 4.46 24.34 -9.73
N LYS A 562 4.08 23.77 -10.86
CA LYS A 562 4.37 24.28 -12.19
C LYS A 562 3.31 25.26 -12.69
N LYS A 563 2.30 25.56 -11.89
CA LYS A 563 1.11 26.35 -12.22
C LYS A 563 0.91 27.48 -11.22
N ASP A 564 -0.03 28.37 -11.51
CA ASP A 564 -0.41 29.47 -10.60
C ASP A 564 -1.31 28.92 -9.47
N VAL A 565 -0.68 28.26 -8.49
CA VAL A 565 -1.36 27.67 -7.33
C VAL A 565 -0.72 28.19 -6.04
N THR A 566 -1.56 28.71 -5.16
CA THR A 566 -1.20 29.18 -3.82
C THR A 566 -1.72 28.19 -2.78
N PHE A 567 -0.92 27.87 -1.76
CA PHE A 567 -1.30 27.02 -0.64
C PHE A 567 -1.41 27.87 0.62
N THR A 568 -2.59 27.90 1.24
CA THR A 568 -2.90 28.70 2.44
C THR A 568 -3.36 27.77 3.56
N VAL A 569 -2.59 27.68 4.65
CA VAL A 569 -2.88 26.83 5.81
C VAL A 569 -3.25 27.65 7.05
N GLY A 570 -4.06 27.10 7.94
CA GLY A 570 -4.47 27.77 9.18
C GLY A 570 -5.51 28.86 8.97
N TYR A 571 -6.23 28.84 7.86
CA TYR A 571 -7.30 29.75 7.54
C TYR A 571 -8.58 29.02 7.20
N ARG A 572 -9.72 29.60 7.60
CA ARG A 572 -11.05 29.03 7.48
C ARG A 572 -11.93 29.91 6.61
N LEU A 573 -12.70 29.30 5.74
CA LEU A 573 -13.79 29.94 5.02
C LEU A 573 -14.99 30.06 5.95
N GLU A 574 -15.39 31.30 6.31
CA GLU A 574 -16.49 31.56 7.23
C GLU A 574 -17.82 31.83 6.52
N GLY A 575 -17.76 32.35 5.29
CA GLY A 575 -18.94 32.67 4.51
C GLY A 575 -18.61 33.16 3.12
N ILE A 576 -19.60 33.19 2.27
CA ILE A 576 -19.50 33.65 0.88
C ILE A 576 -20.64 34.64 0.63
N HIS A 577 -20.35 35.73 -0.05
CA HIS A 577 -21.39 36.61 -0.62
C HIS A 577 -21.03 37.02 -2.04
N ARG A 578 -21.99 37.55 -2.75
CA ARG A 578 -21.80 38.01 -4.12
C ARG A 578 -21.63 39.53 -4.14
N ASP A 579 -20.59 40.00 -4.82
CA ASP A 579 -20.41 41.40 -5.17
C ASP A 579 -20.29 41.53 -6.69
N GLY A 580 -21.32 42.07 -7.32
CA GLY A 580 -21.42 42.10 -8.78
C GLY A 580 -21.34 40.71 -9.41
N ASN A 581 -20.31 40.50 -10.24
CA ASN A 581 -20.04 39.23 -10.89
C ASN A 581 -18.99 38.38 -10.15
N ARG A 582 -18.52 38.86 -8.98
CA ARG A 582 -17.52 38.15 -8.16
C ARG A 582 -18.16 37.45 -6.97
N LEU A 583 -17.49 36.43 -6.49
CA LEU A 583 -17.74 35.82 -5.20
C LEU A 583 -16.70 36.35 -4.22
N VAL A 584 -17.15 36.83 -3.08
CA VAL A 584 -16.28 37.30 -2.00
C VAL A 584 -16.28 36.27 -0.89
N ALA A 585 -15.12 35.68 -0.64
CA ALA A 585 -14.87 34.75 0.46
C ALA A 585 -14.48 35.53 1.69
N ARG A 586 -15.25 35.37 2.77
CA ARG A 586 -14.87 35.83 4.12
C ARG A 586 -14.00 34.79 4.78
N ILE A 587 -12.77 35.17 5.12
CA ILE A 587 -11.73 34.28 5.60
C ILE A 587 -11.31 34.66 7.01
N GLY A 588 -11.45 33.75 7.95
CA GLY A 588 -11.01 33.84 9.33
C GLY A 588 -9.84 32.93 9.67
N SER A 589 -9.40 32.96 10.90
CA SER A 589 -8.33 32.09 11.40
C SER A 589 -8.54 31.77 12.88
N ASP A 590 -8.35 30.52 13.26
CA ASP A 590 -8.38 30.07 14.66
C ASP A 590 -7.19 30.62 15.47
N TYR A 591 -6.19 31.20 14.81
CA TYR A 591 -4.97 31.75 15.41
C TYR A 591 -5.03 33.26 15.63
N GLY A 592 -6.21 33.89 15.44
CA GLY A 592 -6.42 35.30 15.72
C GLY A 592 -5.97 36.28 14.63
N ALA A 593 -5.71 35.82 13.43
CA ALA A 593 -5.54 36.73 12.29
C ALA A 593 -6.84 37.51 12.04
N PRO A 594 -6.77 38.81 11.66
CA PRO A 594 -7.97 39.57 11.30
C PRO A 594 -8.74 38.89 10.17
N VAL A 595 -10.07 38.94 10.27
CA VAL A 595 -10.94 38.49 9.18
C VAL A 595 -10.63 39.33 7.93
N SER A 596 -10.48 38.66 6.81
CA SER A 596 -10.20 39.28 5.50
C SER A 596 -11.21 38.81 4.47
N GLU A 597 -11.35 39.59 3.41
CA GLU A 597 -12.17 39.25 2.26
C GLU A 597 -11.28 39.11 1.02
N ARG A 598 -11.58 38.08 0.21
CA ARG A 598 -10.88 37.81 -1.07
C ARG A 598 -11.88 37.51 -2.16
N GLU A 599 -11.59 38.00 -3.35
CA GLU A 599 -12.45 37.84 -4.52
C GLU A 599 -12.03 36.67 -5.40
N PHE A 600 -13.05 35.89 -5.79
CA PHE A 600 -12.91 34.76 -6.70
C PHE A 600 -14.04 34.76 -7.74
N ASP A 601 -13.89 34.00 -8.81
CA ASP A 601 -14.99 33.71 -9.73
C ASP A 601 -15.63 32.34 -9.47
N GLN A 602 -14.94 31.49 -8.70
CA GLN A 602 -15.44 30.17 -8.27
C GLN A 602 -14.93 29.82 -6.87
N ILE A 603 -15.81 29.27 -6.04
CA ILE A 603 -15.44 28.72 -4.73
C ILE A 603 -15.88 27.26 -4.69
N VAL A 604 -14.92 26.39 -4.37
CA VAL A 604 -15.09 24.94 -4.32
C VAL A 604 -14.91 24.49 -2.88
N ILE A 605 -15.84 23.69 -2.38
CA ILE A 605 -15.79 23.11 -1.02
C ILE A 605 -15.52 21.61 -1.10
N ASN A 606 -14.61 21.13 -0.25
CA ASN A 606 -14.38 19.73 0.04
C ASN A 606 -14.43 19.52 1.55
N ASP A 607 -15.63 19.25 2.08
CA ASP A 607 -15.87 19.00 3.52
C ASP A 607 -16.20 17.52 3.81
N GLY A 608 -15.87 16.63 2.87
CA GLY A 608 -16.13 15.20 3.00
C GLY A 608 -17.54 14.83 2.55
N THR A 609 -18.06 13.75 3.12
CA THR A 609 -19.24 13.06 2.59
C THR A 609 -20.24 12.75 3.71
N ARG A 610 -21.49 13.15 3.50
CA ARG A 610 -22.61 12.82 4.39
C ARG A 610 -23.29 11.52 3.90
N PRO A 611 -23.59 10.57 4.82
CA PRO A 611 -24.30 9.33 4.48
C PRO A 611 -25.63 9.57 3.74
N MET A 612 -25.88 8.78 2.69
CA MET A 612 -27.17 8.73 1.99
C MET A 612 -27.96 7.53 2.50
N ASP A 613 -28.63 7.70 3.64
CA ASP A 613 -29.24 6.60 4.41
C ASP A 613 -30.77 6.72 4.62
N THR A 614 -31.44 7.57 3.90
CA THR A 614 -32.90 7.76 3.98
C THR A 614 -33.64 6.44 3.78
N LEU A 615 -33.31 5.68 2.75
CA LEU A 615 -33.91 4.38 2.45
C LEU A 615 -33.73 3.36 3.60
N TYR A 616 -32.59 3.39 4.27
CA TYR A 616 -32.38 2.55 5.44
C TYR A 616 -33.37 2.83 6.56
N PHE A 617 -33.65 4.11 6.84
CA PHE A 617 -34.61 4.48 7.88
C PHE A 617 -36.05 4.18 7.48
N GLU A 618 -36.40 4.25 6.21
CA GLU A 618 -37.71 3.83 5.69
C GLU A 618 -37.92 2.31 5.85
N LEU A 619 -36.91 1.50 5.55
CA LEU A 619 -36.96 0.03 5.66
C LEU A 619 -36.85 -0.50 7.10
N LYS A 620 -36.26 0.31 8.00
CA LYS A 620 -35.94 -0.10 9.38
C LYS A 620 -37.16 -0.64 10.15
N PRO A 621 -38.35 0.01 10.15
CA PRO A 621 -39.53 -0.51 10.85
C PRO A 621 -40.03 -1.85 10.32
N LEU A 622 -39.75 -2.19 9.06
CA LEU A 622 -40.16 -3.42 8.39
C LEU A 622 -39.20 -4.59 8.65
N SER A 623 -38.04 -4.32 9.19
CA SER A 623 -36.97 -5.29 9.34
C SER A 623 -37.03 -6.04 10.69
N ARG A 624 -36.52 -7.29 10.68
CA ARG A 624 -36.49 -8.19 11.85
C ARG A 624 -35.55 -7.70 12.96
N ASN A 625 -34.40 -7.20 12.59
CA ASN A 625 -33.39 -6.69 13.52
C ASN A 625 -33.58 -5.21 13.87
N LEU A 626 -34.54 -4.50 13.25
CA LEU A 626 -34.68 -3.03 13.34
C LEU A 626 -33.34 -2.31 13.08
N GLY A 627 -32.55 -2.83 12.14
CA GLY A 627 -31.23 -2.29 11.79
C GLY A 627 -30.14 -2.48 12.84
N ALA A 628 -30.40 -3.19 13.94
CA ALA A 628 -29.39 -3.45 14.96
C ALA A 628 -28.37 -4.49 14.49
N VAL A 629 -27.12 -4.28 14.90
CA VAL A 629 -25.96 -5.13 14.59
C VAL A 629 -25.32 -5.58 15.90
N ASP A 630 -25.01 -6.87 16.00
CA ASP A 630 -24.14 -7.41 17.04
C ASP A 630 -22.69 -7.22 16.61
N TYR A 631 -21.98 -6.28 17.24
CA TYR A 631 -20.60 -5.98 16.91
C TYR A 631 -19.62 -7.08 17.29
N ASP A 632 -19.89 -7.83 18.36
CA ASP A 632 -19.03 -8.94 18.76
C ASP A 632 -19.12 -10.06 17.73
N ALA A 633 -20.34 -10.43 17.31
CA ALA A 633 -20.54 -11.40 16.23
C ALA A 633 -19.88 -10.92 14.93
N LEU A 634 -20.03 -9.65 14.56
CA LEU A 634 -19.43 -9.08 13.35
C LEU A 634 -17.89 -9.09 13.38
N ILE A 635 -17.28 -8.84 14.54
CA ILE A 635 -15.81 -8.83 14.71
C ILE A 635 -15.27 -10.26 14.67
N GLU A 636 -15.97 -11.21 15.28
CA GLU A 636 -15.58 -12.62 15.37
C GLU A 636 -15.92 -13.43 14.11
N GLY A 637 -16.59 -12.83 13.12
CA GLY A 637 -17.02 -13.52 11.89
C GLY A 637 -18.10 -14.55 12.18
N ARG A 638 -19.01 -14.24 13.11
CA ARG A 638 -20.17 -15.08 13.44
C ARG A 638 -21.45 -14.47 12.88
N ARG A 639 -22.39 -15.35 12.54
CA ARG A 639 -23.72 -14.96 12.03
C ARG A 639 -24.42 -13.99 12.98
N GLN A 640 -25.03 -12.96 12.41
CA GLN A 640 -25.92 -12.05 13.10
C GLN A 640 -27.22 -12.79 13.51
N ALA A 641 -27.62 -12.68 14.77
CA ALA A 641 -28.80 -13.35 15.30
C ALA A 641 -29.77 -12.38 16.00
N VAL A 642 -29.67 -11.08 15.69
CA VAL A 642 -30.46 -10.03 16.36
C VAL A 642 -31.90 -10.05 15.88
N VAL A 643 -32.84 -10.28 16.81
CA VAL A 643 -34.29 -10.18 16.57
C VAL A 643 -34.88 -9.15 17.54
N ARG A 644 -35.39 -8.04 17.00
CA ARG A 644 -36.06 -6.97 17.74
C ARG A 644 -37.51 -6.76 17.31
N ASN A 645 -37.88 -7.29 16.15
CA ASN A 645 -39.23 -7.27 15.59
C ASN A 645 -39.53 -8.64 15.00
N ALA A 646 -40.30 -9.44 15.72
CA ALA A 646 -40.70 -10.77 15.30
C ALA A 646 -41.59 -10.79 14.03
N GLN A 647 -42.24 -9.67 13.71
CA GLN A 647 -43.09 -9.51 12.52
C GLN A 647 -42.29 -9.00 11.30
N GLY A 648 -41.02 -8.65 11.49
CA GLY A 648 -40.16 -8.16 10.42
C GLY A 648 -39.89 -9.21 9.36
N ALA A 649 -39.99 -8.83 8.08
CA ALA A 649 -39.90 -9.76 6.96
C ALA A 649 -38.45 -10.15 6.63
N PHE A 650 -37.47 -9.26 6.85
CA PHE A 650 -36.08 -9.42 6.45
C PHE A 650 -35.11 -8.86 7.50
N GLU A 651 -33.85 -9.22 7.42
CA GLU A 651 -32.75 -8.57 8.13
C GLU A 651 -32.29 -7.35 7.33
N LEU A 652 -31.99 -6.22 8.02
CA LEU A 652 -31.57 -4.97 7.38
C LEU A 652 -30.20 -4.55 7.88
N TYR A 653 -29.29 -4.25 6.94
CA TYR A 653 -27.96 -3.74 7.22
C TYR A 653 -27.65 -2.52 6.35
N ARG A 654 -26.71 -1.69 6.77
CA ARG A 654 -26.06 -0.68 5.93
C ARG A 654 -24.55 -0.80 6.05
N ILE A 655 -23.82 -0.52 4.97
CA ILE A 655 -22.36 -0.67 4.86
C ILE A 655 -21.74 0.48 4.08
N GLY A 656 -20.43 0.65 4.25
CA GLY A 656 -19.68 1.70 3.58
C GLY A 656 -20.12 3.10 4.03
N ASP A 657 -20.06 4.07 3.14
CA ASP A 657 -20.37 5.46 3.46
C ASP A 657 -21.86 5.72 3.73
N ALA A 658 -22.73 4.77 3.48
CA ALA A 658 -24.12 4.81 3.97
C ALA A 658 -24.19 4.70 5.50
N VAL A 659 -23.14 4.25 6.17
CA VAL A 659 -23.01 4.24 7.63
C VAL A 659 -22.26 5.48 8.11
N THR A 660 -21.06 5.66 7.57
CA THR A 660 -20.16 6.77 7.88
C THR A 660 -19.08 6.87 6.79
N ALA A 661 -18.77 8.09 6.39
CA ALA A 661 -17.72 8.33 5.41
C ALA A 661 -16.35 7.85 5.94
N ARG A 662 -15.69 7.06 5.14
CA ARG A 662 -14.34 6.54 5.39
C ARG A 662 -13.63 6.37 4.04
N ASN A 663 -12.63 5.53 3.97
CA ASN A 663 -11.92 5.27 2.72
C ASN A 663 -12.42 4.00 2.00
N THR A 664 -11.95 3.81 0.76
CA THR A 664 -12.29 2.65 -0.08
C THR A 664 -12.00 1.31 0.60
N HIS A 665 -10.90 1.21 1.37
CA HIS A 665 -10.57 0.00 2.15
C HIS A 665 -11.66 -0.36 3.15
N ALA A 666 -12.13 0.63 3.92
CA ALA A 666 -13.17 0.43 4.92
C ALA A 666 -14.50 0.02 4.29
N ALA A 667 -14.88 0.64 3.17
CA ALA A 667 -16.10 0.31 2.44
C ALA A 667 -16.07 -1.16 1.95
N ILE A 668 -14.94 -1.60 1.37
CA ILE A 668 -14.77 -2.99 0.92
C ILE A 668 -14.73 -3.96 2.12
N TYR A 669 -14.09 -3.55 3.22
CA TYR A 669 -14.01 -4.40 4.42
C TYR A 669 -15.38 -4.63 5.07
N ASP A 670 -16.25 -3.61 5.11
CA ASP A 670 -17.62 -3.78 5.58
C ASP A 670 -18.36 -4.80 4.72
N GLY A 671 -18.26 -4.69 3.38
CA GLY A 671 -18.87 -5.63 2.45
C GLY A 671 -18.35 -7.06 2.59
N LEU A 672 -17.04 -7.23 2.71
CA LEU A 672 -16.40 -8.54 2.92
C LEU A 672 -16.82 -9.16 4.24
N ARG A 673 -16.75 -8.41 5.33
CA ARG A 673 -17.05 -8.88 6.67
C ARG A 673 -18.50 -9.28 6.80
N LEU A 674 -19.44 -8.40 6.45
CA LEU A 674 -20.87 -8.72 6.49
C LEU A 674 -21.20 -9.90 5.56
N GLY A 675 -20.70 -9.89 4.32
CA GLY A 675 -20.99 -10.95 3.34
C GLY A 675 -20.51 -12.33 3.79
N LYS A 676 -19.45 -12.44 4.57
CA LYS A 676 -18.97 -13.72 5.12
C LYS A 676 -19.84 -14.26 6.24
N ASP A 677 -20.60 -13.41 6.92
CA ASP A 677 -21.43 -13.77 8.08
C ASP A 677 -22.87 -14.12 7.67
N LEU A 678 -23.28 -13.78 6.45
CA LEU A 678 -24.61 -14.08 5.92
C LEU A 678 -24.72 -15.56 5.51
#